data_c405eca646c84354afe1ae2b408d4487
#
_entry.id   c405eca646c84354afe1ae2b408d4487
#
_cell.length_a   1.000
_cell.length_b   1.000
_cell.length_c   1.000
_cell.angle_alpha   90.00
_cell.angle_beta   90.00
_cell.angle_gamma   90.00
#
_symmetry.space_group_name_H-M   'P 1'
#
loop_
_entity.id
_entity.type
_entity.pdbx_description
1 polymer ?
#
loop_
_entity_poly.entity_id
_entity_poly.type
_entity_poly.pdbx_seq_one_letter_code
_entity_poly.pdbx_strand_id
1 'polypeptide(L)'
;MSHSSAFSRGTLVASLLFSAAVHSHAEHDRARFVAPTGKDSGRCDSPVRACQSISYAVQQASKGDRVLVAEGRYAIQNADDLFYLTSKLVPVLGGYNKFDHFLDQAPGINTTVLTGVPDAYIGQLQLQGFVVVNDGFSQRYADSAALEHTQQQLQQSQGPTPCVDGKAGIYPCKNIDLVSHVALADISLNPGAANDIWGHTDLNTGTEYAIIGLDNGTAVFSLADPAAPKEVGAIAGSRTAWRDIKVLQYYDSSLARWRAYAYVSSEGSDNIQILDLNQLPASVRLAAADKAVTSAHNVYISHVDYTTNTALDGLEPVLHIVGQKTVGGAFTSYGLKNPQALTPYYPHSNGVRSDYTHDAASMVVDDNRALQGCQRNSCTVLMDFNEQSVRLWDISTLTGAGALADLTYPNASYVHSGWWSEDKRFVFIHDELDERDHGLNTTVRVMNVDNLKQPVIVKEWTGPTGAIDHNGYTRGNRYYISNYQRGTTILDITNPANPVEAGFFDSFPSSDNAAFNGVWGTYPYLPSGLVISADINSGLFVLRDQTKQSTAGQVSFATPASSLKAGETAVLKVRRPSGSGAVSVGWETLNGFGISQNAQLGKGRLNWAADDVADKEIRVAGNTQWAAHASYFVRLFDPQNGLTLAAPSYHQVTIGTATAQPGAAGFQQSSVTLEENGGPVSVKVGRFAGSSGALTISYQLKDDSAKAGTDMQQLSGELSWADGDTADKTITLTPIDDNLLENEEQLTLQLSGTVVSDRASLLVKIRDNEQNRKPEVQVGFPAEVNAGAQVTLKAQATDPDGDALTYSWTQVSGNTVSLSNATTDSASFIAPNRDADLQFSVSVMDSRGLGTSVTFAIKVKGTVTTTPVNNGSSGGSGGVVGFTLLGLLLLRRRP
;
A
#
# COMPACT_ATOMS: atom_id res chain seq x y z
N MET A 1 -34.57 59.45 50.68
CA MET A 1 -33.64 60.59 50.89
C MET A 1 -32.24 60.05 50.61
N SER A 2 -31.53 60.84 49.83
CA SER A 2 -30.09 60.87 49.51
C SER A 2 -29.48 59.70 48.75
N HIS A 3 -29.13 60.04 47.56
CA HIS A 3 -28.18 59.44 46.57
C HIS A 3 -26.77 59.30 47.13
N SER A 4 -26.07 58.26 46.68
CA SER A 4 -24.64 58.39 46.31
C SER A 4 -24.30 57.34 45.27
N SER A 5 -23.90 57.79 44.15
CA SER A 5 -23.34 57.07 43.03
C SER A 5 -21.91 56.66 43.37
N ALA A 6 -21.52 55.37 43.06
CA ALA A 6 -20.13 54.95 42.99
C ALA A 6 -19.87 54.27 41.62
N PHE A 7 -18.99 54.89 40.86
CA PHE A 7 -18.44 54.34 39.62
C PHE A 7 -17.59 53.09 39.94
N SER A 8 -17.96 51.94 39.39
CA SER A 8 -17.14 50.76 39.37
C SER A 8 -16.45 50.65 37.98
N ARG A 9 -15.13 50.71 38.00
CA ARG A 9 -14.29 50.44 36.85
C ARG A 9 -14.40 48.95 36.52
N GLY A 10 -15.00 48.62 35.38
CA GLY A 10 -15.00 47.28 34.81
C GLY A 10 -13.63 47.00 34.26
N THR A 11 -12.96 46.01 34.85
CA THR A 11 -11.76 45.36 34.28
C THR A 11 -12.23 44.41 33.20
N LEU A 12 -11.91 44.70 31.95
CA LEU A 12 -12.11 43.81 30.81
C LEU A 12 -11.06 42.70 30.92
N VAL A 13 -11.44 41.54 31.41
CA VAL A 13 -10.64 40.32 31.29
C VAL A 13 -10.87 39.77 29.89
N ALA A 14 -9.93 40.02 28.99
CA ALA A 14 -9.86 39.35 27.70
C ALA A 14 -9.56 37.88 27.98
N SER A 15 -10.57 37.02 27.89
CA SER A 15 -10.43 35.58 27.83
C SER A 15 -9.77 35.25 26.49
N LEU A 16 -8.47 34.99 26.49
CA LEU A 16 -7.77 34.32 25.44
C LEU A 16 -8.31 32.86 25.40
N LEU A 17 -9.28 32.64 24.56
CA LEU A 17 -9.62 31.30 24.10
C LEU A 17 -8.42 30.79 23.29
N PHE A 18 -7.54 30.06 23.95
CA PHE A 18 -6.70 29.10 23.25
C PHE A 18 -7.66 28.08 22.63
N SER A 19 -7.96 28.24 21.36
CA SER A 19 -8.44 27.13 20.57
C SER A 19 -7.30 26.11 20.55
N ALA A 20 -7.40 25.08 21.37
CA ALA A 20 -6.61 23.87 21.18
C ALA A 20 -6.88 23.42 19.74
N ALA A 21 -5.88 23.51 18.88
CA ALA A 21 -5.95 22.97 17.55
C ALA A 21 -6.22 21.48 17.72
N VAL A 22 -7.32 21.03 17.16
CA VAL A 22 -7.66 19.62 17.06
C VAL A 22 -6.57 19.00 16.17
N HIS A 23 -5.64 18.28 16.77
CA HIS A 23 -4.64 17.51 16.06
C HIS A 23 -5.31 16.23 15.55
N SER A 24 -6.13 16.35 14.51
CA SER A 24 -6.31 15.23 13.59
C SER A 24 -5.03 15.14 12.77
N HIS A 25 -4.65 14.02 12.26
CA HIS A 25 -3.52 13.73 11.36
C HIS A 25 -3.26 14.79 10.25
N ALA A 26 -3.52 16.04 10.53
CA ALA A 26 -3.20 17.22 9.74
C ALA A 26 -1.69 17.50 9.72
N GLU A 27 -0.88 16.61 10.28
CA GLU A 27 0.57 16.73 10.26
C GLU A 27 1.22 16.10 9.03
N HIS A 28 0.50 15.27 8.27
CA HIS A 28 0.95 14.78 6.98
C HIS A 28 0.64 15.83 5.91
N ASP A 29 1.58 16.01 4.98
CA ASP A 29 1.55 17.03 3.93
C ASP A 29 2.03 18.43 4.38
N ARG A 30 2.81 18.51 5.44
CA ARG A 30 3.51 19.74 5.81
C ARG A 30 4.72 19.93 4.92
N ALA A 31 4.94 21.18 4.50
CA ALA A 31 6.14 21.52 3.76
C ALA A 31 7.32 21.77 4.70
N ARG A 32 8.50 21.26 4.30
CA ARG A 32 9.79 21.67 4.82
C ARG A 32 10.49 22.46 3.74
N PHE A 33 11.17 23.50 4.11
CA PHE A 33 11.69 24.49 3.17
C PHE A 33 13.22 24.50 3.19
N VAL A 34 13.83 24.43 2.00
CA VAL A 34 15.29 24.45 1.81
C VAL A 34 15.69 25.56 0.86
N ALA A 35 16.66 26.34 1.24
CA ALA A 35 17.24 27.39 0.39
C ALA A 35 18.77 27.51 0.62
N PRO A 36 19.59 27.88 -0.38
CA PRO A 36 21.04 27.96 -0.23
C PRO A 36 21.52 28.95 0.85
N THR A 37 20.67 29.92 1.15
CA THR A 37 20.92 30.95 2.19
C THR A 37 20.24 30.63 3.51
N GLY A 38 19.68 29.42 3.65
CA GLY A 38 19.06 28.95 4.87
C GLY A 38 20.06 28.61 5.98
N LYS A 39 19.54 28.12 7.08
CA LYS A 39 20.35 27.63 8.20
C LYS A 39 19.75 26.33 8.75
N ASP A 40 20.58 25.30 8.88
CA ASP A 40 20.15 24.02 9.46
C ASP A 40 19.90 24.17 10.96
N SER A 41 18.65 24.49 11.28
CA SER A 41 18.20 24.64 12.67
C SER A 41 16.66 24.63 12.73
N GLY A 42 16.10 24.00 13.77
CA GLY A 42 14.66 23.87 13.96
C GLY A 42 14.03 22.93 12.94
N ARG A 43 12.71 23.01 12.74
CA ARG A 43 11.91 22.05 11.98
C ARG A 43 11.81 22.34 10.47
N CYS A 44 12.47 23.35 9.95
CA CYS A 44 12.40 23.78 8.54
C CYS A 44 10.98 24.09 8.02
N ASP A 45 10.02 24.31 8.89
CA ASP A 45 8.57 24.41 8.61
C ASP A 45 8.10 25.82 8.25
N SER A 46 9.02 26.75 8.07
CA SER A 46 8.73 28.14 7.72
C SER A 46 9.46 28.58 6.46
N PRO A 47 8.75 29.07 5.42
CA PRO A 47 9.38 29.48 4.16
C PRO A 47 10.34 30.66 4.33
N VAL A 48 10.17 31.49 5.37
CA VAL A 48 11.06 32.60 5.68
C VAL A 48 12.28 32.18 6.51
N ARG A 49 12.27 30.99 7.09
CA ARG A 49 13.36 30.39 7.86
C ARG A 49 13.70 29.01 7.31
N ALA A 50 13.90 28.96 6.01
CA ALA A 50 14.28 27.74 5.33
C ALA A 50 15.61 27.18 5.89
N CYS A 51 15.77 25.85 5.88
CA CYS A 51 17.02 25.18 6.18
C CYS A 51 17.99 25.28 5.00
N GLN A 52 19.25 24.93 5.22
CA GLN A 52 20.28 25.04 4.18
C GLN A 52 20.44 23.73 3.40
N SER A 53 20.48 22.60 4.10
CA SER A 53 20.69 21.29 3.48
C SER A 53 19.39 20.51 3.31
N ILE A 54 19.31 19.74 2.23
CA ILE A 54 18.20 18.86 1.93
C ILE A 54 18.11 17.75 2.98
N SER A 55 19.23 17.11 3.30
CA SER A 55 19.30 16.01 4.27
C SER A 55 18.77 16.43 5.64
N TYR A 56 19.19 17.61 6.13
CA TYR A 56 18.68 18.11 7.39
C TYR A 56 17.15 18.31 7.35
N ALA A 57 16.63 18.88 6.27
CA ALA A 57 15.20 19.13 6.14
C ALA A 57 14.39 17.83 6.08
N VAL A 58 14.90 16.79 5.39
CA VAL A 58 14.26 15.46 5.36
C VAL A 58 14.26 14.83 6.74
N GLN A 59 15.34 14.93 7.48
CA GLN A 59 15.41 14.46 8.87
C GLN A 59 14.43 15.18 9.82
N GLN A 60 13.97 16.40 9.47
CA GLN A 60 12.94 17.13 10.21
C GLN A 60 11.53 16.85 9.72
N ALA A 61 11.37 16.08 8.67
CA ALA A 61 10.09 15.75 8.07
C ALA A 61 9.52 14.44 8.63
N SER A 62 8.20 14.38 8.78
CA SER A 62 7.47 13.14 9.06
C SER A 62 7.08 12.44 7.75
N LYS A 63 6.67 11.18 7.81
CA LYS A 63 6.11 10.49 6.64
C LYS A 63 4.96 11.30 6.04
N GLY A 64 4.94 11.44 4.71
CA GLY A 64 3.94 12.23 3.99
C GLY A 64 4.21 13.72 3.93
N ASP A 65 5.18 14.27 4.68
CA ASP A 65 5.65 15.63 4.51
C ASP A 65 6.38 15.80 3.17
N ARG A 66 6.46 17.02 2.68
CA ARG A 66 7.19 17.38 1.47
C ARG A 66 8.36 18.28 1.79
N VAL A 67 9.50 18.08 1.14
CA VAL A 67 10.63 19.01 1.21
C VAL A 67 10.69 19.82 -0.08
N LEU A 68 10.46 21.11 0.01
CA LEU A 68 10.47 22.04 -1.10
C LEU A 68 11.82 22.76 -1.18
N VAL A 69 12.51 22.60 -2.31
CA VAL A 69 13.89 23.07 -2.48
C VAL A 69 13.92 24.25 -3.45
N ALA A 70 14.37 25.39 -2.99
CA ALA A 70 14.48 26.59 -3.79
C ALA A 70 15.59 26.49 -4.85
N GLU A 71 15.52 27.36 -5.85
CA GLU A 71 16.58 27.57 -6.83
C GLU A 71 17.97 27.72 -6.16
N GLY A 72 18.95 27.10 -6.77
CA GLY A 72 20.34 27.13 -6.25
C GLY A 72 21.12 25.88 -6.60
N ARG A 73 22.31 25.73 -6.01
CA ARG A 73 23.14 24.53 -6.19
C ARG A 73 23.28 23.81 -4.87
N TYR A 74 23.09 22.51 -4.93
CA TYR A 74 23.19 21.61 -3.79
C TYR A 74 24.07 20.43 -4.17
N ALA A 75 24.98 20.07 -3.29
CA ALA A 75 25.91 18.96 -3.52
C ALA A 75 25.50 17.75 -2.68
N ILE A 76 25.37 16.62 -3.32
CA ILE A 76 25.24 15.32 -2.66
C ILE A 76 26.65 14.84 -2.32
N GLN A 77 26.90 14.52 -1.07
CA GLN A 77 28.25 14.25 -0.58
C GLN A 77 28.50 12.80 -0.24
N ASN A 78 27.43 12.05 0.05
CA ASN A 78 27.49 10.65 0.45
C ASN A 78 26.18 9.90 0.07
N ALA A 79 26.14 8.61 0.35
CA ALA A 79 25.00 7.76 0.07
C ALA A 79 23.75 8.16 0.87
N ASP A 80 23.90 8.57 2.12
CA ASP A 80 22.78 8.96 2.98
C ASP A 80 22.06 10.20 2.45
N ASP A 81 22.80 11.21 1.99
CA ASP A 81 22.22 12.38 1.32
C ASP A 81 21.35 11.97 0.13
N LEU A 82 21.82 10.97 -0.64
CA LEU A 82 21.09 10.47 -1.79
C LEU A 82 19.80 9.74 -1.37
N PHE A 83 19.82 8.92 -0.32
CA PHE A 83 18.64 8.22 0.19
C PHE A 83 17.61 9.17 0.74
N TYR A 84 18.03 10.24 1.44
CA TYR A 84 17.10 11.28 1.85
C TYR A 84 16.44 11.96 0.64
N LEU A 85 17.22 12.27 -0.39
CA LEU A 85 16.74 12.95 -1.60
C LEU A 85 15.78 12.08 -2.42
N THR A 86 15.96 10.77 -2.39
CA THR A 86 15.15 9.79 -3.16
C THR A 86 14.05 9.11 -2.36
N SER A 87 13.79 9.56 -1.14
CA SER A 87 12.74 9.02 -0.27
C SER A 87 11.39 8.98 -0.98
N LYS A 88 10.70 7.85 -0.85
CA LYS A 88 9.33 7.67 -1.39
C LYS A 88 8.26 8.21 -0.44
N LEU A 89 8.59 8.30 0.85
CA LEU A 89 7.67 8.70 1.90
C LEU A 89 7.78 10.18 2.30
N VAL A 90 8.92 10.80 1.98
CA VAL A 90 9.16 12.23 2.16
C VAL A 90 9.61 12.80 0.80
N PRO A 91 8.68 13.12 -0.11
CA PRO A 91 9.03 13.63 -1.43
C PRO A 91 9.85 14.91 -1.36
N VAL A 92 10.99 14.94 -2.05
CA VAL A 92 11.86 16.11 -2.15
C VAL A 92 11.71 16.70 -3.54
N LEU A 93 11.28 17.95 -3.63
CA LEU A 93 10.87 18.60 -4.87
C LEU A 93 11.71 19.86 -5.12
N GLY A 94 12.42 19.91 -6.26
CA GLY A 94 13.13 21.09 -6.74
C GLY A 94 12.24 22.02 -7.56
N GLY A 95 12.79 23.17 -7.97
CA GLY A 95 12.08 24.11 -8.86
C GLY A 95 11.25 25.15 -8.14
N TYR A 96 11.51 25.41 -6.88
CA TYR A 96 10.81 26.43 -6.08
C TYR A 96 11.62 27.72 -5.96
N ASN A 97 10.93 28.79 -5.54
CA ASN A 97 11.56 30.08 -5.27
C ASN A 97 11.29 30.52 -3.82
N LYS A 98 12.33 30.86 -3.08
CA LYS A 98 12.18 31.34 -1.69
C LYS A 98 11.51 32.72 -1.59
N PHE A 99 11.61 33.56 -2.63
CA PHE A 99 11.06 34.93 -2.63
C PHE A 99 9.56 34.97 -2.88
N ASP A 100 8.98 33.92 -3.45
CA ASP A 100 7.53 33.71 -3.54
C ASP A 100 6.97 32.81 -2.43
N HIS A 101 7.78 32.50 -1.41
CA HIS A 101 7.43 31.62 -0.30
C HIS A 101 7.15 30.18 -0.71
N PHE A 102 7.83 29.68 -1.76
CA PHE A 102 7.70 28.31 -2.29
C PHE A 102 6.26 27.98 -2.76
N LEU A 103 5.57 28.96 -3.34
CA LEU A 103 4.17 28.78 -3.74
C LEU A 103 4.04 27.83 -4.93
N ASP A 104 4.86 28.02 -5.97
CA ASP A 104 4.71 27.30 -7.22
C ASP A 104 6.00 26.56 -7.62
N GLN A 105 5.84 25.29 -8.01
CA GLN A 105 6.93 24.53 -8.61
C GLN A 105 7.10 24.91 -10.08
N ALA A 106 8.19 25.54 -10.42
CA ALA A 106 8.49 25.97 -11.80
C ALA A 106 9.97 25.68 -12.16
N PRO A 107 10.37 24.41 -12.40
CA PRO A 107 11.76 24.01 -12.61
C PRO A 107 12.43 24.69 -13.82
N GLY A 108 11.63 25.06 -14.84
CA GLY A 108 12.13 25.78 -16.00
C GLY A 108 12.52 27.25 -15.74
N ILE A 109 12.09 27.81 -14.61
CA ILE A 109 12.36 29.19 -14.17
C ILE A 109 13.27 29.15 -12.94
N ASN A 110 12.89 28.41 -11.93
CA ASN A 110 13.57 28.28 -10.64
C ASN A 110 14.50 27.07 -10.69
N THR A 111 15.69 27.23 -11.20
CA THR A 111 16.62 26.11 -11.46
C THR A 111 17.27 25.64 -10.17
N THR A 112 16.91 24.45 -9.72
CA THR A 112 17.53 23.75 -8.58
C THR A 112 18.53 22.72 -9.11
N VAL A 113 19.81 23.00 -8.95
CA VAL A 113 20.89 22.17 -9.51
C VAL A 113 21.41 21.22 -8.45
N LEU A 114 21.49 19.94 -8.79
CA LEU A 114 22.15 18.92 -7.99
C LEU A 114 23.49 18.53 -8.64
N THR A 115 24.48 18.31 -7.80
CA THR A 115 25.80 17.77 -8.16
C THR A 115 26.13 16.56 -7.29
N GLY A 116 27.03 15.69 -7.72
CA GLY A 116 27.41 14.50 -6.96
C GLY A 116 26.39 13.37 -7.00
N VAL A 117 25.50 13.35 -7.99
CA VAL A 117 24.46 12.33 -8.15
C VAL A 117 24.96 11.21 -9.06
N PRO A 118 24.87 9.91 -8.64
CA PRO A 118 25.16 8.77 -9.51
C PRO A 118 24.16 8.66 -10.67
N ASP A 119 24.62 8.14 -11.81
CA ASP A 119 23.83 8.10 -13.05
C ASP A 119 22.50 7.37 -12.92
N ALA A 120 22.43 6.32 -12.09
CA ALA A 120 21.21 5.53 -11.85
C ALA A 120 20.04 6.36 -11.28
N TYR A 121 20.30 7.48 -10.64
CA TYR A 121 19.29 8.31 -9.96
C TYR A 121 18.90 9.57 -10.74
N ILE A 122 19.59 9.88 -11.84
CA ILE A 122 19.38 11.14 -12.59
C ILE A 122 17.93 11.27 -13.07
N GLY A 123 17.39 10.23 -13.68
CA GLY A 123 16.03 10.27 -14.25
C GLY A 123 14.95 10.53 -13.19
N GLN A 124 15.04 9.87 -12.04
CA GLN A 124 14.12 10.10 -10.92
C GLN A 124 14.18 11.55 -10.44
N LEU A 125 15.38 12.08 -10.22
CA LEU A 125 15.56 13.43 -9.68
C LEU A 125 15.14 14.52 -10.68
N GLN A 126 15.29 14.28 -11.97
CA GLN A 126 14.75 15.18 -13.00
C GLN A 126 13.20 15.25 -12.93
N LEU A 127 12.54 14.14 -12.70
CA LEU A 127 11.06 14.10 -12.50
C LEU A 127 10.64 14.84 -11.22
N GLN A 128 11.51 14.93 -10.21
CA GLN A 128 11.27 15.71 -8.99
C GLN A 128 11.54 17.22 -9.17
N GLY A 129 11.90 17.66 -10.36
CA GLY A 129 12.12 19.08 -10.69
C GLY A 129 13.55 19.57 -10.49
N PHE A 130 14.52 18.67 -10.43
CA PHE A 130 15.94 19.01 -10.32
C PHE A 130 16.65 19.02 -11.69
N VAL A 131 17.64 19.86 -11.82
CA VAL A 131 18.64 19.81 -12.89
C VAL A 131 19.87 19.10 -12.33
N VAL A 132 20.16 17.91 -12.80
CA VAL A 132 21.31 17.15 -12.36
C VAL A 132 22.51 17.42 -13.28
N VAL A 133 23.62 17.85 -12.67
CA VAL A 133 24.87 18.09 -13.39
C VAL A 133 25.85 16.97 -13.04
N ASN A 134 26.21 16.19 -14.04
CA ASN A 134 27.26 15.19 -13.88
C ASN A 134 28.63 15.91 -13.87
N ASP A 135 29.17 16.07 -12.68
CA ASP A 135 30.49 16.71 -12.44
C ASP A 135 31.58 15.68 -12.12
N GLY A 136 31.28 14.41 -12.28
CA GLY A 136 32.15 13.29 -11.94
C GLY A 136 32.38 13.12 -10.42
N PHE A 137 31.67 13.89 -9.59
CA PHE A 137 31.82 13.80 -8.13
C PHE A 137 31.27 12.49 -7.57
N SER A 138 30.22 11.95 -8.19
CA SER A 138 29.64 10.65 -7.82
C SER A 138 30.67 9.51 -7.90
N GLN A 139 31.63 9.61 -8.79
CA GLN A 139 32.75 8.64 -8.88
C GLN A 139 33.73 8.73 -7.71
N ARG A 140 33.61 9.72 -6.85
CA ARG A 140 34.45 9.93 -5.67
C ARG A 140 33.88 9.29 -4.41
N TYR A 141 32.61 8.85 -4.42
CA TYR A 141 32.13 7.99 -3.35
C TYR A 141 32.91 6.68 -3.43
N ALA A 142 33.53 6.28 -2.34
CA ALA A 142 34.32 5.05 -2.29
C ALA A 142 33.50 3.83 -2.76
N ASP A 143 32.16 3.93 -2.72
CA ASP A 143 31.21 2.86 -2.94
C ASP A 143 30.19 3.14 -4.05
N SER A 144 30.38 4.15 -4.92
CA SER A 144 29.40 4.51 -5.94
C SER A 144 29.06 3.34 -6.88
N ALA A 145 30.05 2.56 -7.30
CA ALA A 145 29.83 1.39 -8.13
C ALA A 145 29.09 0.27 -7.40
N ALA A 146 29.33 0.10 -6.10
CA ALA A 146 28.58 -0.84 -5.27
C ALA A 146 27.13 -0.40 -5.07
N LEU A 147 26.89 0.90 -4.87
CA LEU A 147 25.55 1.48 -4.80
C LEU A 147 24.76 1.26 -6.08
N GLU A 148 25.36 1.56 -7.23
CA GLU A 148 24.71 1.37 -8.53
C GLU A 148 24.39 -0.12 -8.78
N HIS A 149 25.33 -1.00 -8.47
CA HIS A 149 25.13 -2.45 -8.58
C HIS A 149 24.00 -2.93 -7.66
N THR A 150 24.01 -2.50 -6.40
CA THR A 150 22.95 -2.83 -5.44
C THR A 150 21.59 -2.33 -5.93
N GLN A 151 21.50 -1.09 -6.38
CA GLN A 151 20.25 -0.53 -6.90
C GLN A 151 19.74 -1.30 -8.13
N GLN A 152 20.61 -1.70 -9.04
CA GLN A 152 20.24 -2.53 -10.18
C GLN A 152 19.71 -3.90 -9.75
N GLN A 153 20.30 -4.52 -8.74
CA GLN A 153 19.83 -5.80 -8.20
C GLN A 153 18.48 -5.69 -7.49
N LEU A 154 18.26 -4.62 -6.74
CA LEU A 154 16.97 -4.36 -6.06
C LEU A 154 15.81 -4.14 -7.03
N GLN A 155 16.09 -3.76 -8.27
CA GLN A 155 15.09 -3.58 -9.33
C GLN A 155 14.79 -4.86 -10.12
N GLN A 156 15.37 -5.99 -9.76
CA GLN A 156 15.21 -7.28 -10.44
C GLN A 156 14.70 -8.32 -9.46
N SER A 157 13.71 -9.10 -9.88
CA SER A 157 13.25 -10.26 -9.11
C SER A 157 14.36 -11.31 -8.98
N GLN A 158 14.45 -11.94 -7.80
CA GLN A 158 15.53 -12.87 -7.46
C GLN A 158 14.97 -14.18 -6.91
N GLY A 159 15.63 -15.26 -7.22
CA GLY A 159 15.32 -16.60 -6.73
C GLY A 159 16.01 -16.93 -5.40
N PRO A 160 15.91 -18.20 -4.97
CA PRO A 160 16.41 -18.64 -3.68
C PRO A 160 17.91 -18.41 -3.50
N THR A 161 18.27 -17.80 -2.39
CA THR A 161 19.65 -17.54 -2.01
C THR A 161 19.81 -17.74 -0.50
N PRO A 162 20.52 -18.79 -0.05
CA PRO A 162 20.73 -19.03 1.37
C PRO A 162 21.65 -17.98 1.98
N CYS A 163 21.47 -17.74 3.29
CA CYS A 163 22.34 -16.89 4.09
C CYS A 163 23.63 -17.65 4.47
N VAL A 164 24.70 -17.39 3.75
CA VAL A 164 26.01 -18.02 3.99
C VAL A 164 27.04 -16.93 4.26
N ASP A 165 27.86 -17.12 5.30
CA ASP A 165 28.90 -16.18 5.71
C ASP A 165 28.41 -14.73 5.87
N GLY A 166 27.18 -14.58 6.37
CA GLY A 166 26.58 -13.28 6.66
C GLY A 166 25.95 -12.58 5.45
N LYS A 167 25.78 -13.29 4.33
CA LYS A 167 25.16 -12.73 3.11
C LYS A 167 24.26 -13.72 2.38
N ALA A 168 23.16 -13.21 1.84
CA ALA A 168 22.32 -13.86 0.84
C ALA A 168 22.38 -13.02 -0.46
N GLY A 169 23.37 -13.32 -1.32
CA GLY A 169 23.65 -12.46 -2.47
C GLY A 169 24.17 -11.07 -2.06
N ILE A 170 23.43 -10.01 -2.40
CA ILE A 170 23.78 -8.63 -1.99
C ILE A 170 23.31 -8.30 -0.56
N TYR A 171 22.40 -9.09 0.02
CA TYR A 171 21.73 -8.80 1.28
C TYR A 171 22.54 -9.29 2.49
N PRO A 172 22.93 -8.41 3.44
CA PRO A 172 23.43 -8.82 4.74
C PRO A 172 22.37 -9.65 5.47
N CYS A 173 22.76 -10.73 6.12
CA CYS A 173 21.83 -11.60 6.80
C CYS A 173 22.46 -12.37 7.94
N LYS A 174 21.62 -12.89 8.83
CA LYS A 174 21.98 -13.84 9.89
C LYS A 174 20.80 -14.76 10.12
N ASN A 175 20.98 -16.06 9.86
CA ASN A 175 19.95 -17.08 10.12
C ASN A 175 18.60 -16.84 9.41
N ILE A 176 18.59 -16.12 8.29
CA ILE A 176 17.39 -15.94 7.46
C ILE A 176 17.81 -16.05 6.00
N ASP A 177 17.20 -17.00 5.28
CA ASP A 177 17.44 -17.21 3.85
C ASP A 177 16.46 -16.38 3.01
N LEU A 178 16.92 -15.89 1.85
CA LEU A 178 16.04 -15.43 0.79
C LEU A 178 15.45 -16.65 0.07
N VAL A 179 14.13 -16.73 0.00
CA VAL A 179 13.41 -17.71 -0.82
C VAL A 179 13.09 -17.10 -2.19
N SER A 180 12.62 -15.87 -2.20
CA SER A 180 12.46 -15.10 -3.44
C SER A 180 12.28 -13.61 -3.14
N HIS A 181 12.58 -12.80 -4.15
CA HIS A 181 12.26 -11.38 -4.20
C HIS A 181 11.47 -11.10 -5.49
N VAL A 182 10.36 -10.38 -5.40
CA VAL A 182 9.60 -9.85 -6.53
C VAL A 182 9.76 -8.34 -6.56
N ALA A 183 10.45 -7.84 -7.59
CA ALA A 183 10.73 -6.42 -7.72
C ALA A 183 9.45 -5.62 -8.04
N LEU A 184 9.40 -4.34 -7.61
CA LEU A 184 8.28 -3.44 -7.91
C LEU A 184 7.96 -3.35 -9.42
N ALA A 185 8.99 -3.40 -10.26
CA ALA A 185 8.85 -3.34 -11.72
C ALA A 185 8.14 -4.56 -12.33
N ASP A 186 8.11 -5.69 -11.62
CA ASP A 186 7.48 -6.93 -12.06
C ASP A 186 6.04 -7.06 -11.52
N ILE A 187 5.52 -6.06 -10.82
CA ILE A 187 4.15 -6.00 -10.34
C ILE A 187 3.27 -5.30 -11.38
N SER A 188 2.15 -5.90 -11.75
CA SER A 188 1.32 -5.47 -12.89
C SER A 188 0.82 -4.02 -12.79
N LEU A 189 0.60 -3.50 -11.57
CA LEU A 189 0.19 -2.11 -11.33
C LEU A 189 1.31 -1.09 -11.55
N ASN A 190 2.54 -1.53 -11.79
CA ASN A 190 3.71 -0.66 -11.95
C ASN A 190 3.84 0.38 -10.80
N PRO A 191 3.91 -0.05 -9.55
CA PRO A 191 3.91 0.84 -8.40
C PRO A 191 5.23 1.59 -8.24
N GLY A 192 5.17 2.77 -7.62
CA GLY A 192 6.34 3.54 -7.24
C GLY A 192 6.93 3.12 -5.89
N ALA A 193 6.14 2.48 -5.04
CA ALA A 193 6.53 2.00 -3.71
C ALA A 193 5.59 0.89 -3.24
N ALA A 194 6.10 0.02 -2.35
CA ALA A 194 5.26 -0.87 -1.55
C ALA A 194 5.02 -0.27 -0.16
N ASN A 195 4.02 -0.80 0.55
CA ASN A 195 3.72 -0.48 1.94
C ASN A 195 3.38 -1.75 2.73
N ASP A 196 2.26 -1.85 3.44
CA ASP A 196 2.03 -2.99 4.32
C ASP A 196 1.76 -4.31 3.57
N ILE A 197 1.84 -5.42 4.29
CA ILE A 197 1.70 -6.77 3.76
C ILE A 197 0.90 -7.65 4.73
N TRP A 198 0.05 -8.52 4.18
CA TRP A 198 -0.62 -9.55 4.95
C TRP A 198 -0.58 -10.89 4.24
N GLY A 199 -0.66 -11.97 5.01
CA GLY A 199 -0.70 -13.32 4.48
C GLY A 199 -2.10 -13.92 4.49
N HIS A 200 -2.35 -14.82 3.57
CA HIS A 200 -3.57 -15.60 3.51
C HIS A 200 -3.28 -17.05 3.14
N THR A 201 -3.94 -17.98 3.82
CA THR A 201 -3.94 -19.39 3.46
C THR A 201 -5.35 -19.76 3.06
N ASP A 202 -5.58 -20.10 1.79
CA ASP A 202 -6.90 -20.59 1.35
C ASP A 202 -7.13 -21.98 1.92
N LEU A 203 -8.05 -22.08 2.85
CA LEU A 203 -8.38 -23.34 3.54
C LEU A 203 -9.12 -24.34 2.64
N ASN A 204 -9.55 -23.96 1.43
CA ASN A 204 -10.08 -24.92 0.45
C ASN A 204 -8.95 -25.70 -0.25
N THR A 205 -7.79 -25.07 -0.43
CA THR A 205 -6.68 -25.64 -1.22
C THR A 205 -5.42 -25.85 -0.41
N GLY A 206 -5.26 -25.16 0.71
CA GLY A 206 -4.03 -25.10 1.49
C GLY A 206 -2.95 -24.21 0.86
N THR A 207 -3.27 -23.49 -0.22
CA THR A 207 -2.32 -22.58 -0.88
C THR A 207 -2.16 -21.30 -0.08
N GLU A 208 -0.91 -20.87 0.07
CA GLU A 208 -0.55 -19.65 0.74
C GLU A 208 -0.39 -18.49 -0.25
N TYR A 209 -0.73 -17.29 0.20
CA TYR A 209 -0.70 -16.07 -0.59
C TYR A 209 -0.07 -14.92 0.20
N ALA A 210 0.66 -14.06 -0.51
CA ALA A 210 1.07 -12.74 -0.03
C ALA A 210 0.14 -11.67 -0.63
N ILE A 211 -0.38 -10.79 0.20
CA ILE A 211 -1.20 -9.64 -0.20
C ILE A 211 -0.40 -8.40 0.15
N ILE A 212 0.09 -7.69 -0.85
CA ILE A 212 0.99 -6.54 -0.69
C ILE A 212 0.27 -5.24 -1.06
N GLY A 213 0.32 -4.28 -0.15
CA GLY A 213 -0.10 -2.91 -0.38
C GLY A 213 0.93 -2.15 -1.21
N LEU A 214 0.45 -1.28 -2.10
CA LEU A 214 1.24 -0.52 -3.04
C LEU A 214 0.79 0.94 -3.03
N ASP A 215 1.63 1.86 -3.46
CA ASP A 215 1.27 3.28 -3.53
C ASP A 215 0.06 3.56 -4.44
N ASN A 216 -0.26 2.65 -5.36
CA ASN A 216 -1.32 2.77 -6.35
C ASN A 216 -2.34 1.62 -6.35
N GLY A 217 -2.33 0.75 -5.34
CA GLY A 217 -3.28 -0.37 -5.24
C GLY A 217 -2.82 -1.49 -4.31
N THR A 218 -3.32 -2.69 -4.55
CA THR A 218 -3.01 -3.90 -3.78
C THR A 218 -2.84 -5.07 -4.75
N ALA A 219 -1.77 -5.85 -4.60
CA ALA A 219 -1.52 -7.04 -5.41
C ALA A 219 -1.50 -8.32 -4.55
N VAL A 220 -1.88 -9.44 -5.15
CA VAL A 220 -1.93 -10.74 -4.48
C VAL A 220 -1.05 -11.73 -5.24
N PHE A 221 -0.15 -12.37 -4.52
CA PHE A 221 0.79 -13.36 -5.05
C PHE A 221 0.51 -14.74 -4.48
N SER A 222 0.41 -15.74 -5.33
CA SER A 222 0.39 -17.14 -4.93
C SER A 222 1.80 -17.60 -4.56
N LEU A 223 1.93 -18.24 -3.41
CA LEU A 223 3.14 -18.86 -2.91
C LEU A 223 3.10 -20.39 -3.06
N ALA A 224 2.30 -20.92 -4.01
CA ALA A 224 2.30 -22.35 -4.33
C ALA A 224 3.70 -22.84 -4.74
N ASP A 225 4.46 -22.02 -5.41
CA ASP A 225 5.91 -22.10 -5.54
C ASP A 225 6.53 -20.86 -4.89
N PRO A 226 6.99 -20.92 -3.66
CA PRO A 226 7.53 -19.76 -2.98
C PRO A 226 8.86 -19.26 -3.54
N ALA A 227 9.54 -20.06 -4.35
CA ALA A 227 10.76 -19.65 -5.05
C ALA A 227 10.47 -18.79 -6.31
N ALA A 228 9.23 -18.85 -6.79
CA ALA A 228 8.74 -18.10 -7.95
C ALA A 228 7.29 -17.64 -7.72
N PRO A 229 7.04 -16.69 -6.80
CA PRO A 229 5.71 -16.18 -6.51
C PRO A 229 5.02 -15.66 -7.77
N LYS A 230 3.75 -16.03 -7.94
CA LYS A 230 2.97 -15.62 -9.13
C LYS A 230 1.89 -14.64 -8.74
N GLU A 231 1.86 -13.48 -9.36
CA GLU A 231 0.73 -12.56 -9.24
C GLU A 231 -0.54 -13.21 -9.79
N VAL A 232 -1.58 -13.23 -8.96
CA VAL A 232 -2.90 -13.83 -9.29
C VAL A 232 -4.00 -12.79 -9.42
N GLY A 233 -3.70 -11.54 -9.13
CA GLY A 233 -4.56 -10.41 -9.34
C GLY A 233 -4.10 -9.17 -8.60
N ALA A 234 -4.53 -8.03 -9.08
CA ALA A 234 -4.28 -6.74 -8.46
C ALA A 234 -5.51 -5.83 -8.56
N ILE A 235 -5.70 -4.99 -7.56
CA ILE A 235 -6.78 -4.01 -7.48
C ILE A 235 -6.16 -2.63 -7.40
N ALA A 236 -6.43 -1.80 -8.39
CA ALA A 236 -5.96 -0.42 -8.39
C ALA A 236 -6.65 0.41 -7.31
N GLY A 237 -5.95 1.43 -6.86
CA GLY A 237 -6.44 2.40 -5.87
C GLY A 237 -5.83 3.78 -6.07
N SER A 238 -6.34 4.78 -5.36
CA SER A 238 -5.76 6.12 -5.37
C SER A 238 -4.33 6.10 -4.82
N ARG A 239 -3.47 6.98 -5.33
CA ARG A 239 -2.09 7.06 -4.84
C ARG A 239 -2.06 7.51 -3.39
N THR A 240 -1.38 6.72 -2.57
CA THR A 240 -1.17 6.99 -1.16
C THR A 240 0.07 6.26 -0.65
N ALA A 241 0.73 6.81 0.36
CA ALA A 241 1.84 6.12 1.03
C ALA A 241 1.34 5.03 2.00
N TRP A 242 0.06 5.06 2.41
CA TRP A 242 -0.47 4.17 3.44
C TRP A 242 -1.59 3.28 2.91
N ARG A 243 -1.37 1.97 3.01
CA ARG A 243 -2.40 0.92 2.91
C ARG A 243 -2.07 -0.14 3.95
N ASP A 244 -3.04 -0.50 4.73
CA ASP A 244 -2.95 -1.62 5.64
C ASP A 244 -3.97 -2.68 5.25
N ILE A 245 -3.66 -3.96 5.51
CA ILE A 245 -4.40 -5.10 5.01
C ILE A 245 -4.65 -6.09 6.14
N LYS A 246 -5.90 -6.51 6.30
CA LYS A 246 -6.25 -7.64 7.17
C LYS A 246 -7.24 -8.55 6.45
N VAL A 247 -7.21 -9.84 6.77
CA VAL A 247 -8.05 -10.86 6.12
C VAL A 247 -8.98 -11.48 7.14
N LEU A 248 -10.23 -11.72 6.73
CA LEU A 248 -11.15 -12.60 7.42
C LEU A 248 -11.49 -13.77 6.52
N GLN A 249 -11.36 -14.99 7.05
CA GLN A 249 -11.79 -16.22 6.42
C GLN A 249 -12.85 -16.91 7.29
N TYR A 250 -13.90 -17.39 6.66
CA TYR A 250 -14.97 -18.11 7.32
C TYR A 250 -15.51 -19.22 6.41
N TYR A 251 -16.13 -20.22 7.01
CA TYR A 251 -16.76 -21.28 6.24
C TYR A 251 -18.21 -20.92 5.94
N ASP A 252 -18.58 -20.94 4.67
CA ASP A 252 -19.95 -20.75 4.20
C ASP A 252 -20.65 -22.12 4.08
N SER A 253 -21.58 -22.37 5.00
CA SER A 253 -22.32 -23.63 5.05
C SER A 253 -23.24 -23.86 3.84
N SER A 254 -23.73 -22.80 3.27
CA SER A 254 -24.62 -22.88 2.11
C SER A 254 -23.87 -23.35 0.86
N LEU A 255 -22.57 -23.07 0.81
CA LEU A 255 -21.67 -23.42 -0.29
C LEU A 255 -20.72 -24.58 0.05
N ALA A 256 -20.73 -25.05 1.29
CA ALA A 256 -19.84 -26.08 1.83
C ALA A 256 -18.34 -25.79 1.52
N ARG A 257 -17.91 -24.50 1.68
CA ARG A 257 -16.55 -24.06 1.38
C ARG A 257 -16.13 -22.88 2.23
N TRP A 258 -14.83 -22.70 2.33
CA TRP A 258 -14.25 -21.51 2.94
C TRP A 258 -14.38 -20.30 2.00
N ARG A 259 -14.65 -19.15 2.59
CA ARG A 259 -14.66 -17.85 1.90
C ARG A 259 -13.75 -16.89 2.62
N ALA A 260 -13.12 -16.01 1.86
CA ALA A 260 -12.20 -15.03 2.40
C ALA A 260 -12.37 -13.66 1.73
N TYR A 261 -12.19 -12.62 2.55
CA TYR A 261 -12.16 -11.24 2.12
C TYR A 261 -10.99 -10.51 2.78
N ALA A 262 -10.29 -9.67 2.00
CA ALA A 262 -9.28 -8.76 2.53
C ALA A 262 -9.88 -7.35 2.66
N TYR A 263 -9.62 -6.72 3.79
CA TYR A 263 -10.01 -5.34 4.07
C TYR A 263 -8.76 -4.49 3.97
N VAL A 264 -8.82 -3.47 3.12
CA VAL A 264 -7.67 -2.61 2.80
C VAL A 264 -8.03 -1.17 3.13
N SER A 265 -7.28 -0.56 4.05
CA SER A 265 -7.37 0.86 4.34
C SER A 265 -6.58 1.67 3.33
N SER A 266 -6.86 2.96 3.29
CA SER A 266 -6.11 3.93 2.49
C SER A 266 -6.30 5.32 3.09
N GLU A 267 -5.24 6.09 3.19
CA GLU A 267 -5.36 7.53 3.47
C GLU A 267 -5.73 8.35 2.23
N GLY A 268 -5.73 7.73 1.06
CA GLY A 268 -6.28 8.27 -0.16
C GLY A 268 -7.81 8.37 -0.14
N SER A 269 -8.44 8.38 -1.29
CA SER A 269 -9.90 8.55 -1.45
C SER A 269 -10.64 7.24 -1.74
N ASP A 270 -10.04 6.08 -1.49
CA ASP A 270 -10.56 4.78 -1.93
C ASP A 270 -11.65 4.20 -1.04
N ASN A 271 -11.95 4.79 0.11
CA ASN A 271 -12.72 4.15 1.19
C ASN A 271 -12.02 2.88 1.71
N ILE A 272 -12.70 2.03 2.47
CA ILE A 272 -12.19 0.70 2.78
C ILE A 272 -12.50 -0.21 1.60
N GLN A 273 -11.46 -0.63 0.87
CA GLN A 273 -11.62 -1.62 -0.21
C GLN A 273 -11.79 -3.01 0.40
N ILE A 274 -12.79 -3.74 -0.05
CA ILE A 274 -13.04 -5.13 0.34
C ILE A 274 -12.74 -6.01 -0.86
N LEU A 275 -11.63 -6.73 -0.81
CA LEU A 275 -11.18 -7.61 -1.86
C LEU A 275 -11.78 -8.99 -1.67
N ASP A 276 -12.36 -9.54 -2.72
CA ASP A 276 -12.88 -10.90 -2.75
C ASP A 276 -11.76 -11.87 -3.15
N LEU A 277 -11.37 -12.75 -2.23
CA LEU A 277 -10.35 -13.78 -2.41
C LEU A 277 -10.95 -15.15 -2.77
N ASN A 278 -12.27 -15.26 -2.98
CA ASN A 278 -12.97 -16.54 -3.15
C ASN A 278 -12.69 -17.24 -4.49
N GLN A 279 -12.02 -16.56 -5.39
CA GLN A 279 -11.68 -17.11 -6.72
C GLN A 279 -10.18 -17.43 -6.87
N LEU A 280 -9.41 -17.35 -5.80
CA LEU A 280 -8.03 -17.78 -5.82
C LEU A 280 -7.90 -19.25 -6.24
N PRO A 281 -6.87 -19.62 -6.99
CA PRO A 281 -5.79 -18.81 -7.54
C PRO A 281 -6.11 -18.11 -8.88
N ALA A 282 -7.35 -18.17 -9.35
CA ALA A 282 -7.70 -17.72 -10.70
C ALA A 282 -7.72 -16.18 -10.80
N SER A 283 -8.26 -15.49 -9.79
CA SER A 283 -8.33 -14.02 -9.79
C SER A 283 -8.68 -13.46 -8.42
N VAL A 284 -8.48 -12.14 -8.30
CA VAL A 284 -8.94 -11.30 -7.20
C VAL A 284 -9.83 -10.20 -7.77
N ARG A 285 -10.89 -9.82 -7.07
CA ARG A 285 -11.77 -8.73 -7.49
C ARG A 285 -12.09 -7.79 -6.33
N LEU A 286 -12.44 -6.56 -6.66
CA LEU A 286 -13.04 -5.64 -5.69
C LEU A 286 -14.50 -6.06 -5.44
N ALA A 287 -14.80 -6.54 -4.24
CA ALA A 287 -16.16 -6.92 -3.86
C ALA A 287 -17.00 -5.69 -3.51
N ALA A 288 -16.39 -4.73 -2.79
CA ALA A 288 -17.02 -3.48 -2.38
C ALA A 288 -15.94 -2.43 -2.05
N ALA A 289 -16.35 -1.16 -2.12
CA ALA A 289 -15.62 -0.04 -1.52
C ALA A 289 -16.59 0.61 -0.52
N ASP A 290 -16.41 0.36 0.78
CA ASP A 290 -17.38 0.79 1.78
C ASP A 290 -17.27 2.30 2.00
N LYS A 291 -18.37 3.01 1.74
CA LYS A 291 -18.44 4.48 1.79
C LYS A 291 -18.63 5.05 3.20
N ALA A 292 -18.84 4.20 4.20
CA ALA A 292 -18.97 4.66 5.59
C ALA A 292 -17.64 5.24 6.10
N VAL A 293 -16.50 4.82 5.52
CA VAL A 293 -15.16 5.27 5.87
C VAL A 293 -14.42 5.69 4.60
N THR A 294 -14.20 6.99 4.44
CA THR A 294 -13.61 7.55 3.23
C THR A 294 -12.08 7.59 3.24
N SER A 295 -11.48 7.59 4.42
CA SER A 295 -10.02 7.61 4.61
C SER A 295 -9.71 7.09 6.00
N ALA A 296 -8.78 6.16 6.09
CA ALA A 296 -8.32 5.59 7.34
C ALA A 296 -6.84 5.21 7.25
N HIS A 297 -6.13 5.30 8.37
CA HIS A 297 -4.72 4.94 8.45
C HIS A 297 -4.57 3.42 8.42
N ASN A 298 -4.96 2.72 9.47
CA ASN A 298 -4.83 1.28 9.59
C ASN A 298 -6.16 0.57 9.83
N VAL A 299 -6.15 -0.74 9.66
CA VAL A 299 -7.24 -1.66 10.01
C VAL A 299 -6.72 -2.81 10.86
N TYR A 300 -7.54 -3.28 11.77
CA TYR A 300 -7.23 -4.42 12.64
C TYR A 300 -8.46 -5.29 12.82
N ILE A 301 -8.33 -6.62 12.76
CA ILE A 301 -9.43 -7.53 13.05
C ILE A 301 -9.15 -8.25 14.38
N SER A 302 -9.99 -8.00 15.39
CA SER A 302 -9.95 -8.74 16.65
C SER A 302 -10.64 -10.10 16.52
N HIS A 303 -10.32 -11.01 17.47
CA HIS A 303 -10.93 -12.32 17.60
C HIS A 303 -10.68 -13.27 16.41
N VAL A 304 -9.54 -13.11 15.74
CA VAL A 304 -9.13 -14.03 14.68
C VAL A 304 -7.78 -14.68 15.01
N ASP A 305 -7.57 -15.87 14.51
CA ASP A 305 -6.27 -16.50 14.40
C ASP A 305 -5.62 -16.04 13.09
N TYR A 306 -4.44 -15.44 13.18
CA TYR A 306 -3.79 -14.80 12.02
C TYR A 306 -3.13 -15.79 11.05
N THR A 307 -2.96 -17.06 11.43
CA THR A 307 -2.46 -18.10 10.51
C THR A 307 -3.56 -18.56 9.55
N THR A 308 -4.77 -18.73 10.07
CA THR A 308 -5.92 -19.17 9.30
C THR A 308 -6.85 -18.03 8.90
N ASN A 309 -6.67 -16.85 9.50
CA ASN A 309 -7.58 -15.69 9.40
C ASN A 309 -9.03 -16.03 9.76
N THR A 310 -9.24 -17.04 10.62
CA THR A 310 -10.57 -17.50 11.06
C THR A 310 -10.87 -17.03 12.47
N ALA A 311 -12.17 -16.95 12.80
CA ALA A 311 -12.61 -16.57 14.13
C ALA A 311 -12.05 -17.48 15.24
N LEU A 312 -11.69 -16.88 16.37
CA LEU A 312 -11.41 -17.59 17.62
C LEU A 312 -12.68 -18.21 18.17
N ASP A 313 -12.55 -19.32 18.91
CA ASP A 313 -13.67 -20.09 19.42
C ASP A 313 -14.66 -19.24 20.24
N GLY A 314 -15.91 -19.25 19.83
CA GLY A 314 -17.01 -18.55 20.49
C GLY A 314 -16.99 -17.02 20.39
N LEU A 315 -16.09 -16.44 19.62
CA LEU A 315 -15.94 -15.00 19.47
C LEU A 315 -16.31 -14.52 18.07
N GLU A 316 -16.92 -13.34 18.00
CA GLU A 316 -17.26 -12.68 16.74
C GLU A 316 -16.08 -11.80 16.28
N PRO A 317 -15.59 -11.95 15.02
CA PRO A 317 -14.58 -11.06 14.47
C PRO A 317 -15.11 -9.63 14.34
N VAL A 318 -14.30 -8.67 14.73
CA VAL A 318 -14.64 -7.25 14.66
C VAL A 318 -13.52 -6.50 13.98
N LEU A 319 -13.86 -5.74 12.95
CA LEU A 319 -12.92 -4.86 12.26
C LEU A 319 -12.84 -3.52 13.01
N HIS A 320 -11.65 -3.19 13.48
CA HIS A 320 -11.34 -1.88 14.02
C HIS A 320 -10.66 -1.05 12.94
N ILE A 321 -11.17 0.13 12.70
CA ILE A 321 -10.61 1.09 11.75
C ILE A 321 -10.06 2.25 12.56
N VAL A 322 -8.80 2.55 12.37
CA VAL A 322 -8.06 3.54 13.14
C VAL A 322 -7.55 4.67 12.25
N GLY A 323 -7.26 5.82 12.82
CA GLY A 323 -6.82 6.98 12.06
C GLY A 323 -7.90 7.54 11.11
N GLN A 324 -9.18 7.37 11.42
CA GLN A 324 -10.26 7.87 10.58
C GLN A 324 -10.39 9.39 10.65
N LYS A 325 -10.29 10.06 9.51
CA LYS A 325 -10.49 11.53 9.43
C LYS A 325 -11.84 12.01 9.93
N THR A 326 -12.90 11.23 9.71
CA THR A 326 -14.29 11.60 10.07
C THR A 326 -14.56 11.65 11.56
N VAL A 327 -13.75 10.97 12.38
CA VAL A 327 -13.89 10.91 13.84
C VAL A 327 -12.67 11.47 14.58
N GLY A 328 -11.88 12.28 13.89
CA GLY A 328 -10.71 12.94 14.50
C GLY A 328 -9.54 12.00 14.79
N GLY A 329 -9.44 10.89 14.05
CA GLY A 329 -8.40 9.90 14.21
C GLY A 329 -8.70 8.78 15.21
N ALA A 330 -9.82 8.83 15.94
CA ALA A 330 -10.21 7.79 16.88
C ALA A 330 -10.45 6.43 16.17
N PHE A 331 -10.28 5.32 16.89
CA PHE A 331 -10.70 4.03 16.38
C PHE A 331 -12.22 3.87 16.41
N THR A 332 -12.75 3.15 15.45
CA THR A 332 -14.14 2.71 15.38
C THR A 332 -14.22 1.24 15.03
N SER A 333 -15.29 0.57 15.45
CA SER A 333 -15.44 -0.88 15.31
C SER A 333 -16.64 -1.26 14.45
N TYR A 334 -16.46 -2.25 13.59
CA TYR A 334 -17.45 -2.74 12.63
C TYR A 334 -17.59 -4.24 12.72
N GLY A 335 -18.85 -4.72 12.74
CA GLY A 335 -19.16 -6.14 12.68
C GLY A 335 -18.97 -6.69 11.27
N LEU A 336 -18.48 -7.92 11.20
CA LEU A 336 -18.15 -8.64 9.97
C LEU A 336 -19.14 -9.78 9.65
N LYS A 337 -20.36 -9.75 10.20
CA LYS A 337 -21.42 -10.72 9.85
C LYS A 337 -21.77 -10.72 8.37
N ASN A 338 -21.75 -9.54 7.76
CA ASN A 338 -21.74 -9.40 6.32
C ASN A 338 -20.36 -8.93 5.88
N PRO A 339 -19.50 -9.81 5.39
CA PRO A 339 -18.11 -9.45 5.06
C PRO A 339 -17.96 -8.41 3.96
N GLN A 340 -19.01 -8.16 3.17
CA GLN A 340 -18.99 -7.20 2.05
C GLN A 340 -19.61 -5.84 2.40
N ALA A 341 -20.10 -5.66 3.62
CA ALA A 341 -20.68 -4.38 4.06
C ALA A 341 -20.41 -4.15 5.54
N LEU A 342 -19.69 -3.09 5.85
CA LEU A 342 -19.34 -2.75 7.22
C LEU A 342 -20.58 -2.24 7.97
N THR A 343 -20.90 -2.88 9.08
CA THR A 343 -21.98 -2.48 9.99
C THR A 343 -21.38 -1.99 11.29
N PRO A 344 -21.74 -0.80 11.80
CA PRO A 344 -21.22 -0.36 13.09
C PRO A 344 -21.45 -1.43 14.17
N TYR A 345 -20.37 -1.79 14.84
CA TYR A 345 -20.37 -2.76 15.93
C TYR A 345 -20.36 -2.03 17.26
N TYR A 346 -21.51 -1.52 17.68
CA TYR A 346 -21.67 -0.65 18.86
C TYR A 346 -20.81 0.61 18.82
N PRO A 347 -20.96 1.55 19.75
CA PRO A 347 -20.10 2.73 19.83
C PRO A 347 -18.74 2.37 20.42
N HIS A 348 -18.08 1.29 19.92
CA HIS A 348 -16.69 1.05 20.23
C HIS A 348 -15.86 2.10 19.50
N SER A 349 -15.55 3.13 20.23
CA SER A 349 -14.59 4.15 19.88
C SER A 349 -13.85 4.57 21.15
N ASN A 350 -12.70 5.20 21.03
CA ASN A 350 -12.03 5.78 22.18
C ASN A 350 -12.81 6.95 22.80
N GLY A 351 -13.93 7.36 22.20
CA GLY A 351 -14.86 8.33 22.74
C GLY A 351 -14.36 9.78 22.72
N VAL A 352 -13.12 10.02 22.32
CA VAL A 352 -12.51 11.35 22.31
C VAL A 352 -12.11 11.69 20.88
N ARG A 353 -12.84 12.60 20.24
CA ARG A 353 -12.63 13.01 18.84
C ARG A 353 -11.29 13.69 18.55
N SER A 354 -10.53 14.06 19.56
CA SER A 354 -9.21 14.67 19.44
C SER A 354 -8.07 13.70 19.74
N ASP A 355 -8.38 12.43 19.95
CA ASP A 355 -7.46 11.42 20.39
C ASP A 355 -7.22 10.43 19.25
N TYR A 356 -6.07 10.56 18.63
CA TYR A 356 -5.68 9.76 17.49
C TYR A 356 -5.30 8.34 17.93
N THR A 357 -5.76 7.33 17.22
CA THR A 357 -5.28 5.96 17.29
C THR A 357 -4.51 5.70 16.01
N HIS A 358 -3.20 5.53 16.10
CA HIS A 358 -2.34 5.26 14.95
C HIS A 358 -2.46 3.81 14.51
N ASP A 359 -2.27 2.88 15.46
CA ASP A 359 -2.42 1.45 15.23
C ASP A 359 -3.12 0.80 16.42
N ALA A 360 -3.65 -0.40 16.20
CA ALA A 360 -4.32 -1.17 17.24
C ALA A 360 -4.01 -2.66 17.13
N ALA A 361 -3.94 -3.29 18.29
CA ALA A 361 -3.89 -4.74 18.44
C ALA A 361 -4.80 -5.17 19.59
N SER A 362 -5.24 -6.42 19.66
CA SER A 362 -6.04 -6.88 20.81
C SER A 362 -5.69 -8.29 21.23
N MET A 363 -5.92 -8.57 22.49
CA MET A 363 -5.78 -9.90 23.06
C MET A 363 -7.01 -10.26 23.89
N VAL A 364 -7.40 -11.52 23.86
CA VAL A 364 -8.40 -12.07 24.76
C VAL A 364 -7.69 -12.52 26.04
N VAL A 365 -8.10 -11.94 27.17
CA VAL A 365 -7.61 -12.29 28.51
C VAL A 365 -8.70 -13.07 29.22
N ASP A 366 -8.42 -14.32 29.58
CA ASP A 366 -9.35 -15.26 30.17
C ASP A 366 -8.81 -15.92 31.47
N ASP A 367 -7.87 -15.24 32.13
CA ASP A 367 -7.27 -15.60 33.40
C ASP A 367 -7.65 -14.60 34.50
N ASN A 368 -6.99 -14.72 35.66
CA ASN A 368 -7.26 -13.85 36.82
C ASN A 368 -7.10 -12.35 36.55
N ARG A 369 -6.35 -11.96 35.53
CA ARG A 369 -6.21 -10.56 35.11
C ARG A 369 -7.55 -9.98 34.61
N ALA A 370 -8.36 -10.80 33.93
CA ALA A 370 -9.69 -10.40 33.49
C ALA A 370 -10.60 -10.08 34.66
N LEU A 371 -10.60 -10.90 35.73
CA LEU A 371 -11.37 -10.65 36.97
C LEU A 371 -10.93 -9.38 37.66
N GLN A 372 -9.66 -9.06 37.67
CA GLN A 372 -9.10 -7.89 38.35
C GLN A 372 -9.22 -6.62 37.52
N GLY A 373 -8.93 -6.72 36.24
CA GLY A 373 -8.95 -5.60 35.29
C GLY A 373 -10.34 -5.27 34.76
N CYS A 374 -10.96 -6.24 34.11
CA CYS A 374 -12.23 -6.09 33.40
C CYS A 374 -13.45 -6.47 34.23
N GLN A 375 -13.25 -7.02 35.42
CA GLN A 375 -14.31 -7.46 36.34
C GLN A 375 -15.24 -8.55 35.79
N ARG A 376 -14.68 -9.46 34.97
CA ARG A 376 -15.39 -10.58 34.35
C ARG A 376 -14.43 -11.73 34.07
N ASN A 377 -14.95 -12.91 33.76
CA ASN A 377 -14.14 -14.12 33.55
C ASN A 377 -13.27 -14.09 32.28
N SER A 378 -13.65 -13.26 31.31
CA SER A 378 -12.90 -13.08 30.07
C SER A 378 -13.17 -11.68 29.50
N CYS A 379 -12.18 -11.05 28.94
CA CYS A 379 -12.31 -9.78 28.26
C CYS A 379 -11.37 -9.65 27.07
N THR A 380 -11.76 -8.82 26.10
CA THR A 380 -10.90 -8.40 25.03
C THR A 380 -10.28 -7.06 25.38
N VAL A 381 -8.95 -7.07 25.46
CA VAL A 381 -8.17 -5.86 25.72
C VAL A 381 -7.61 -5.37 24.41
N LEU A 382 -8.05 -4.20 23.96
CA LEU A 382 -7.50 -3.49 22.80
C LEU A 382 -6.35 -2.60 23.29
N MET A 383 -5.24 -2.69 22.62
CA MET A 383 -4.09 -1.79 22.74
C MET A 383 -4.22 -0.72 21.65
N ASP A 384 -4.24 0.52 22.07
CA ASP A 384 -4.37 1.72 21.25
C ASP A 384 -3.02 2.44 21.28
N PHE A 385 -2.29 2.40 20.18
CA PHE A 385 -1.02 3.10 20.01
C PHE A 385 -1.34 4.47 19.41
N ASN A 386 -1.21 5.53 20.23
CA ASN A 386 -1.81 6.82 19.92
C ASN A 386 -0.77 7.93 19.67
N GLU A 387 0.41 7.58 19.18
CA GLU A 387 1.56 8.47 18.97
C GLU A 387 2.25 8.96 20.25
N GLN A 388 1.56 9.05 21.38
CA GLN A 388 2.08 9.61 22.63
C GLN A 388 2.19 8.56 23.75
N SER A 389 1.34 7.55 23.72
CA SER A 389 1.22 6.52 24.74
C SER A 389 0.61 5.23 24.20
N VAL A 390 0.67 4.17 24.98
CA VAL A 390 -0.12 2.95 24.78
C VAL A 390 -1.30 2.97 25.72
N ARG A 391 -2.51 2.94 25.19
CA ARG A 391 -3.73 2.80 25.97
C ARG A 391 -4.28 1.40 25.90
N LEU A 392 -4.76 0.92 27.03
CA LEU A 392 -5.48 -0.34 27.12
C LEU A 392 -6.96 -0.08 27.32
N TRP A 393 -7.78 -0.71 26.48
CA TRP A 393 -9.24 -0.60 26.50
C TRP A 393 -9.89 -1.97 26.66
N ASP A 394 -10.83 -2.10 27.60
CA ASP A 394 -11.75 -3.24 27.61
C ASP A 394 -12.87 -2.98 26.57
N ILE A 395 -12.84 -3.73 25.47
CA ILE A 395 -13.83 -3.63 24.39
C ILE A 395 -14.84 -4.79 24.42
N SER A 396 -14.93 -5.52 25.52
CA SER A 396 -15.81 -6.69 25.63
C SER A 396 -17.29 -6.33 25.83
N THR A 397 -17.60 -5.08 26.16
CA THR A 397 -18.97 -4.66 26.39
C THR A 397 -19.61 -4.09 25.15
N LEU A 398 -20.92 -4.32 25.01
CA LEU A 398 -21.70 -3.77 23.91
C LEU A 398 -22.05 -2.28 24.12
N THR A 399 -21.64 -1.67 25.23
CA THR A 399 -21.98 -0.28 25.60
C THR A 399 -20.86 0.72 25.34
N GLY A 400 -19.70 0.25 24.90
CA GLY A 400 -18.54 1.09 24.59
C GLY A 400 -17.23 0.49 25.13
N ALA A 401 -16.12 1.13 24.78
CA ALA A 401 -14.81 0.81 25.31
C ALA A 401 -14.63 1.36 26.72
N GLY A 402 -14.12 0.52 27.64
CA GLY A 402 -13.76 0.91 29.01
C GLY A 402 -12.27 1.13 29.13
N ALA A 403 -11.81 2.33 29.52
CA ALA A 403 -10.41 2.62 29.73
C ALA A 403 -9.84 1.78 30.90
N LEU A 404 -8.72 1.10 30.66
CA LEU A 404 -7.99 0.31 31.66
C LEU A 404 -6.72 1.02 32.11
N ALA A 405 -5.87 1.43 31.19
CA ALA A 405 -4.60 2.08 31.47
C ALA A 405 -4.18 3.01 30.32
N ASP A 406 -3.29 3.93 30.64
CA ASP A 406 -2.59 4.80 29.69
C ASP A 406 -1.13 4.87 30.14
N LEU A 407 -0.20 4.43 29.31
CA LEU A 407 1.22 4.30 29.63
C LEU A 407 2.07 5.03 28.60
N THR A 408 2.90 5.95 29.05
CA THR A 408 4.00 6.52 28.28
C THR A 408 5.35 6.13 28.89
N TYR A 409 6.44 6.43 28.21
CA TYR A 409 7.80 6.08 28.63
C TYR A 409 8.79 7.21 28.26
N PRO A 410 10.00 7.20 28.83
CA PRO A 410 11.03 8.16 28.44
C PRO A 410 11.38 8.06 26.96
N ASN A 411 11.66 9.19 26.31
CA ASN A 411 11.96 9.31 24.90
C ASN A 411 10.83 8.83 23.96
N ALA A 412 9.58 8.84 24.40
CA ALA A 412 8.46 8.61 23.52
C ALA A 412 8.37 9.76 22.50
N SER A 413 8.47 9.44 21.23
CA SER A 413 8.39 10.37 20.10
C SER A 413 7.16 10.11 19.24
N TYR A 414 6.95 8.86 18.86
CA TYR A 414 5.82 8.45 18.05
C TYR A 414 5.46 6.99 18.37
N VAL A 415 4.67 6.77 19.42
CA VAL A 415 4.21 5.46 19.85
C VAL A 415 3.34 4.85 18.75
N HIS A 416 3.96 3.99 17.96
CA HIS A 416 3.49 3.62 16.61
C HIS A 416 2.62 2.37 16.61
N SER A 417 3.15 1.26 17.10
CA SER A 417 2.53 -0.05 17.01
C SER A 417 2.98 -0.97 18.14
N GLY A 418 2.45 -2.17 18.21
CA GLY A 418 2.93 -3.20 19.11
C GLY A 418 2.12 -4.48 19.05
N TRP A 419 2.69 -5.53 19.59
CA TRP A 419 2.10 -6.86 19.59
C TRP A 419 2.40 -7.63 20.87
N TRP A 420 1.54 -8.58 21.25
CA TRP A 420 1.66 -9.36 22.47
C TRP A 420 2.47 -10.64 22.31
N SER A 421 3.10 -11.12 23.40
CA SER A 421 3.63 -12.47 23.52
C SER A 421 2.51 -13.50 23.49
N GLU A 422 2.76 -14.73 23.03
CA GLU A 422 1.69 -15.76 22.95
C GLU A 422 1.06 -16.12 24.30
N ASP A 423 1.79 -15.95 25.42
CA ASP A 423 1.25 -16.04 26.78
C ASP A 423 0.43 -14.81 27.20
N LYS A 424 0.39 -13.78 26.34
CA LYS A 424 -0.36 -12.52 26.53
C LYS A 424 0.03 -11.74 27.81
N ARG A 425 1.26 -11.94 28.30
CA ARG A 425 1.75 -11.26 29.51
C ARG A 425 2.67 -10.10 29.21
N PHE A 426 3.16 -10.03 27.97
CA PHE A 426 4.04 -8.98 27.51
C PHE A 426 3.53 -8.39 26.20
N VAL A 427 3.77 -7.10 26.03
CA VAL A 427 3.53 -6.38 24.77
C VAL A 427 4.83 -5.73 24.35
N PHE A 428 5.23 -5.96 23.11
CA PHE A 428 6.37 -5.32 22.48
C PHE A 428 5.88 -4.07 21.76
N ILE A 429 6.48 -2.93 22.05
CA ILE A 429 6.05 -1.60 21.60
C ILE A 429 7.13 -1.02 20.69
N HIS A 430 6.73 -0.45 19.58
CA HIS A 430 7.53 0.27 18.61
C HIS A 430 7.25 1.76 18.67
N ASP A 431 8.34 2.57 18.62
CA ASP A 431 8.27 4.02 18.55
C ASP A 431 9.02 4.49 17.29
N GLU A 432 8.30 4.87 16.27
CA GLU A 432 8.84 5.07 14.93
C GLU A 432 9.81 6.25 14.78
N LEU A 433 9.85 7.15 15.74
CA LEU A 433 10.66 8.37 15.60
C LEU A 433 11.72 8.56 16.68
N ASP A 434 11.83 7.67 17.66
CA ASP A 434 12.78 7.86 18.75
C ASP A 434 14.24 7.67 18.31
N GLU A 435 14.53 6.84 17.31
CA GLU A 435 15.87 6.76 16.72
C GLU A 435 16.25 8.09 16.07
N ARG A 436 15.30 8.69 15.35
CA ARG A 436 15.52 9.95 14.67
C ARG A 436 15.59 11.13 15.63
N ASP A 437 14.65 11.22 16.57
CA ASP A 437 14.46 12.40 17.39
C ASP A 437 15.40 12.41 18.61
N HIS A 438 15.83 11.23 19.06
CA HIS A 438 16.72 11.07 20.22
C HIS A 438 18.09 10.45 19.87
N GLY A 439 18.29 10.04 18.63
CA GLY A 439 19.55 9.42 18.18
C GLY A 439 19.78 8.05 18.81
N LEU A 440 18.69 7.32 19.10
CA LEU A 440 18.77 5.98 19.61
C LEU A 440 19.13 4.99 18.49
N ASN A 441 19.56 3.81 18.86
CA ASN A 441 19.46 2.65 17.98
C ASN A 441 18.04 2.09 18.08
N THR A 442 17.63 1.25 17.11
CA THR A 442 16.37 0.49 17.16
C THR A 442 16.02 0.08 18.59
N THR A 443 14.86 0.52 19.12
CA THR A 443 14.54 0.31 20.54
C THR A 443 13.13 -0.22 20.73
N VAL A 444 13.00 -1.54 20.91
CA VAL A 444 11.73 -2.20 21.23
C VAL A 444 11.51 -2.22 22.74
N ARG A 445 10.40 -1.68 23.18
CA ARG A 445 10.04 -1.65 24.60
C ARG A 445 9.14 -2.83 24.96
N VAL A 446 9.45 -3.49 26.06
CA VAL A 446 8.68 -4.63 26.56
C VAL A 446 7.84 -4.20 27.75
N MET A 447 6.55 -4.17 27.58
CA MET A 447 5.55 -3.86 28.59
C MET A 447 4.99 -5.14 29.19
N ASN A 448 5.08 -5.29 30.51
CA ASN A 448 4.38 -6.34 31.25
C ASN A 448 2.93 -5.90 31.53
N VAL A 449 1.97 -6.78 31.24
CA VAL A 449 0.54 -6.57 31.42
C VAL A 449 -0.10 -7.55 32.41
N ASP A 450 0.66 -8.03 33.39
CA ASP A 450 0.13 -8.84 34.49
C ASP A 450 -0.92 -8.09 35.31
N ASN A 451 -0.81 -6.77 35.35
CA ASN A 451 -1.84 -5.89 35.87
C ASN A 451 -2.34 -4.98 34.75
N LEU A 452 -3.51 -5.26 34.19
CA LEU A 452 -4.11 -4.52 33.07
C LEU A 452 -4.36 -3.04 33.38
N LYS A 453 -4.46 -2.65 34.66
CA LYS A 453 -4.67 -1.27 35.11
C LYS A 453 -3.38 -0.53 35.48
N GLN A 454 -2.28 -1.24 35.55
CA GLN A 454 -0.96 -0.70 35.92
C GLN A 454 0.12 -1.46 35.14
N PRO A 455 0.08 -1.41 33.77
CA PRO A 455 1.16 -2.00 32.98
C PRO A 455 2.48 -1.28 33.25
N VAL A 456 3.60 -1.97 33.07
CA VAL A 456 4.93 -1.40 33.34
C VAL A 456 5.92 -1.81 32.23
N ILE A 457 6.76 -0.89 31.78
CA ILE A 457 7.92 -1.24 30.93
C ILE A 457 8.93 -1.98 31.81
N VAL A 458 9.25 -3.20 31.42
CA VAL A 458 10.17 -4.08 32.17
C VAL A 458 11.52 -4.21 31.50
N LYS A 459 11.62 -3.88 30.22
CA LYS A 459 12.83 -4.00 29.40
C LYS A 459 12.75 -3.08 28.20
N GLU A 460 13.91 -2.61 27.79
CA GLU A 460 14.17 -2.07 26.45
C GLU A 460 15.19 -2.98 25.78
N TRP A 461 14.87 -3.51 24.63
CA TRP A 461 15.82 -4.16 23.74
C TRP A 461 16.36 -3.13 22.78
N THR A 462 17.68 -3.06 22.65
CA THR A 462 18.33 -2.13 21.73
C THR A 462 19.07 -2.91 20.66
N GLY A 463 18.79 -2.58 19.41
CA GLY A 463 19.43 -3.14 18.23
C GLY A 463 20.84 -2.56 17.99
N PRO A 464 21.57 -3.11 17.00
CA PRO A 464 22.93 -2.68 16.71
C PRO A 464 23.03 -1.40 15.86
N THR A 465 21.97 -0.98 15.19
CA THR A 465 21.94 0.13 14.25
C THR A 465 20.87 1.15 14.57
N GLY A 466 20.91 2.33 13.95
CA GLY A 466 19.93 3.40 14.07
C GLY A 466 18.71 3.24 13.16
N ALA A 467 18.53 2.09 12.50
CA ALA A 467 17.37 1.86 11.65
C ALA A 467 16.07 1.86 12.48
N ILE A 468 15.08 2.56 11.99
CA ILE A 468 13.79 2.74 12.66
C ILE A 468 13.05 1.39 12.77
N ASP A 469 12.51 1.06 13.94
CA ASP A 469 11.57 -0.04 14.10
C ASP A 469 10.12 0.43 13.86
N HIS A 470 9.32 -0.42 13.22
CA HIS A 470 8.01 -0.02 12.71
C HIS A 470 6.88 -0.93 13.20
N ASN A 471 6.80 -2.15 12.70
CA ASN A 471 5.79 -3.13 13.09
C ASN A 471 6.45 -4.41 13.58
N GLY A 472 5.75 -5.17 14.42
CA GLY A 472 6.27 -6.46 14.88
C GLY A 472 5.16 -7.44 15.24
N TYR A 473 5.48 -8.74 15.08
CA TYR A 473 4.53 -9.83 15.28
C TYR A 473 5.18 -11.02 15.99
N THR A 474 4.44 -11.61 16.93
CA THR A 474 4.90 -12.78 17.66
C THR A 474 4.43 -14.07 17.01
N ARG A 475 5.34 -15.02 16.82
CA ARG A 475 5.00 -16.40 16.49
C ARG A 475 5.86 -17.38 17.31
N GLY A 476 5.20 -18.14 18.19
CA GLY A 476 5.92 -18.98 19.14
C GLY A 476 6.81 -18.16 20.07
N ASN A 477 8.08 -18.51 20.12
CA ASN A 477 9.08 -17.78 20.88
C ASN A 477 9.96 -16.87 20.01
N ARG A 478 9.41 -16.38 18.89
CA ARG A 478 10.07 -15.42 18.00
C ARG A 478 9.21 -14.17 17.86
N TYR A 479 9.87 -13.03 17.81
CA TYR A 479 9.29 -11.73 17.51
C TYR A 479 9.92 -11.18 16.24
N TYR A 480 9.11 -10.94 15.24
CA TYR A 480 9.52 -10.51 13.89
C TYR A 480 9.26 -9.03 13.75
N ILE A 481 10.30 -8.25 13.47
CA ILE A 481 10.25 -6.79 13.39
C ILE A 481 10.44 -6.36 11.94
N SER A 482 9.57 -5.47 11.48
CA SER A 482 9.82 -4.63 10.31
C SER A 482 10.71 -3.48 10.75
N ASN A 483 11.98 -3.51 10.35
CA ASN A 483 13.01 -2.60 10.87
C ASN A 483 13.57 -1.73 9.75
N TYR A 484 12.69 -1.10 8.98
CA TYR A 484 12.99 -0.23 7.83
C TYR A 484 14.30 -0.62 7.12
N GLN A 485 15.34 0.23 7.20
CA GLN A 485 16.61 0.03 6.47
C GLN A 485 17.38 -1.21 6.89
N ARG A 486 17.14 -1.75 8.08
CA ARG A 486 17.72 -3.02 8.50
C ARG A 486 16.93 -4.24 8.01
N GLY A 487 15.79 -4.02 7.37
CA GLY A 487 14.96 -5.09 6.84
C GLY A 487 14.14 -5.83 7.89
N THR A 488 14.14 -7.15 7.88
CA THR A 488 13.41 -7.99 8.84
C THR A 488 14.35 -8.46 9.93
N THR A 489 14.07 -8.07 11.19
CA THR A 489 14.83 -8.51 12.37
C THR A 489 14.01 -9.50 13.20
N ILE A 490 14.63 -10.57 13.70
CA ILE A 490 13.99 -11.60 14.53
C ILE A 490 14.62 -11.62 15.91
N LEU A 491 13.78 -11.48 16.94
CA LEU A 491 14.20 -11.66 18.32
C LEU A 491 13.78 -13.04 18.83
N ASP A 492 14.66 -13.66 19.61
CA ASP A 492 14.31 -14.77 20.49
C ASP A 492 13.65 -14.20 21.76
N ILE A 493 12.40 -14.51 21.93
CA ILE A 493 11.58 -14.12 23.09
C ILE A 493 11.22 -15.32 23.96
N THR A 494 12.06 -16.38 23.99
CA THR A 494 11.91 -17.47 24.95
C THR A 494 11.80 -16.95 26.38
N ASN A 495 12.46 -15.86 26.68
CA ASN A 495 12.19 -15.02 27.84
C ASN A 495 11.69 -13.64 27.34
N PRO A 496 10.38 -13.40 27.28
CA PRO A 496 9.85 -12.15 26.73
C PRO A 496 10.35 -10.89 27.46
N ALA A 497 10.65 -11.01 28.77
CA ALA A 497 11.22 -9.92 29.55
C ALA A 497 12.71 -9.65 29.25
N ASN A 498 13.35 -10.45 28.38
CA ASN A 498 14.75 -10.22 27.98
C ASN A 498 14.99 -10.77 26.56
N PRO A 499 14.43 -10.10 25.53
CA PRO A 499 14.61 -10.49 24.13
C PRO A 499 16.07 -10.43 23.70
N VAL A 500 16.44 -11.29 22.72
CA VAL A 500 17.80 -11.34 22.15
C VAL A 500 17.69 -11.48 20.62
N GLU A 501 18.52 -10.75 19.85
CA GLU A 501 18.53 -10.91 18.41
C GLU A 501 18.92 -12.34 17.99
N ALA A 502 18.02 -13.02 17.31
CA ALA A 502 18.22 -14.35 16.75
C ALA A 502 18.68 -14.33 15.31
N GLY A 503 18.21 -13.38 14.51
CA GLY A 503 18.55 -13.23 13.13
C GLY A 503 18.08 -11.93 12.51
N PHE A 504 18.54 -11.65 11.31
CA PHE A 504 18.05 -10.53 10.50
C PHE A 504 18.27 -10.81 9.01
N PHE A 505 17.51 -10.13 8.18
CA PHE A 505 17.67 -10.07 6.72
C PHE A 505 17.53 -8.62 6.30
N ASP A 506 18.61 -8.01 5.87
CA ASP A 506 18.67 -6.62 5.45
C ASP A 506 18.32 -6.51 3.96
N SER A 507 17.11 -6.06 3.67
CA SER A 507 16.61 -5.85 2.29
C SER A 507 17.07 -4.51 1.70
N PHE A 508 17.64 -3.61 2.51
CA PHE A 508 18.14 -2.30 2.09
C PHE A 508 19.63 -2.12 2.41
N PRO A 509 20.52 -2.94 1.82
CA PRO A 509 21.91 -3.11 2.24
C PRO A 509 22.81 -1.89 2.07
N SER A 510 22.24 -0.77 1.67
CA SER A 510 22.99 0.46 1.41
C SER A 510 23.09 1.41 2.60
N SER A 511 22.22 1.24 3.61
CA SER A 511 22.18 2.10 4.80
C SER A 511 21.37 1.47 5.92
N ASP A 512 21.75 1.73 7.18
CA ASP A 512 21.07 1.34 8.42
C ASP A 512 20.68 2.57 9.27
N ASN A 513 20.48 3.71 8.65
CA ASN A 513 20.17 4.96 9.32
C ASN A 513 18.69 5.13 9.65
N ALA A 514 18.38 6.11 10.48
CA ALA A 514 17.01 6.48 10.84
C ALA A 514 16.30 7.20 9.67
N ALA A 515 15.91 6.44 8.65
CA ALA A 515 15.21 6.95 7.47
C ALA A 515 14.14 5.96 6.99
N PHE A 516 13.12 6.47 6.31
CA PHE A 516 11.95 5.72 5.86
C PHE A 516 12.21 5.04 4.49
N ASN A 517 13.06 4.02 4.50
CA ASN A 517 13.35 3.12 3.37
C ASN A 517 13.40 1.68 3.90
N GLY A 518 13.29 0.68 3.03
CA GLY A 518 13.38 -0.72 3.43
C GLY A 518 12.03 -1.30 3.87
N VAL A 519 12.02 -2.20 4.85
CA VAL A 519 10.84 -3.00 5.21
C VAL A 519 9.79 -2.20 5.97
N TRP A 520 8.62 -2.04 5.36
CA TRP A 520 7.42 -1.47 5.97
C TRP A 520 6.67 -2.46 6.85
N GLY A 521 6.34 -3.64 6.31
CA GLY A 521 5.53 -4.67 6.95
C GLY A 521 6.16 -6.05 6.83
N THR A 522 5.90 -6.91 7.83
CA THR A 522 6.32 -8.31 7.86
C THR A 522 5.19 -9.17 8.39
N TYR A 523 4.95 -10.33 7.77
CA TYR A 523 3.94 -11.27 8.22
C TYR A 523 4.53 -12.68 8.40
N PRO A 524 4.61 -13.20 9.64
CA PRO A 524 5.28 -14.47 9.93
C PRO A 524 4.33 -15.68 10.08
N TYR A 525 3.03 -15.53 9.81
CA TYR A 525 2.03 -16.53 10.23
C TYR A 525 1.71 -17.61 9.19
N LEU A 526 2.38 -17.62 8.04
CA LEU A 526 2.12 -18.66 7.04
C LEU A 526 2.39 -20.07 7.61
N PRO A 527 1.47 -21.04 7.42
CA PRO A 527 1.63 -22.41 7.94
C PRO A 527 2.94 -23.10 7.54
N SER A 528 3.46 -22.79 6.36
CA SER A 528 4.75 -23.32 5.86
C SER A 528 5.96 -22.83 6.68
N GLY A 529 5.78 -21.80 7.52
CA GLY A 529 6.85 -21.12 8.25
C GLY A 529 7.60 -20.08 7.43
N LEU A 530 7.13 -19.79 6.22
CA LEU A 530 7.65 -18.66 5.45
C LEU A 530 7.27 -17.34 6.15
N VAL A 531 8.15 -16.38 5.98
CA VAL A 531 7.94 -14.99 6.39
C VAL A 531 7.90 -14.14 5.13
N ILE A 532 6.86 -13.33 4.99
CA ILE A 532 6.78 -12.39 3.88
C ILE A 532 6.96 -10.98 4.38
N SER A 533 7.69 -10.16 3.63
CA SER A 533 7.97 -8.77 3.97
C SER A 533 7.78 -7.87 2.75
N ALA A 534 7.24 -6.68 2.97
CA ALA A 534 7.12 -5.64 1.95
C ALA A 534 8.20 -4.59 2.18
N ASP A 535 9.05 -4.41 1.19
CA ASP A 535 10.07 -3.37 1.17
C ASP A 535 9.59 -2.21 0.29
N ILE A 536 9.62 -1.00 0.85
CA ILE A 536 9.14 0.23 0.23
C ILE A 536 9.77 0.46 -1.16
N ASN A 537 11.06 0.17 -1.25
CA ASN A 537 11.89 0.55 -2.38
C ASN A 537 12.02 -0.56 -3.43
N SER A 538 11.84 -1.82 -3.02
CA SER A 538 12.16 -2.98 -3.86
C SER A 538 11.05 -4.01 -4.02
N GLY A 539 10.03 -4.07 -3.14
CA GLY A 539 8.85 -4.90 -3.35
C GLY A 539 8.68 -6.05 -2.37
N LEU A 540 8.28 -7.24 -2.85
CA LEU A 540 7.94 -8.41 -2.03
C LEU A 540 9.17 -9.29 -1.77
N PHE A 541 9.44 -9.56 -0.49
CA PHE A 541 10.40 -10.59 -0.07
C PHE A 541 9.68 -11.79 0.53
N VAL A 542 10.08 -12.98 0.13
CA VAL A 542 9.71 -14.25 0.77
C VAL A 542 10.96 -14.79 1.43
N LEU A 543 10.90 -14.95 2.74
CA LEU A 543 12.05 -15.28 3.58
C LEU A 543 11.81 -16.62 4.31
N ARG A 544 12.89 -17.30 4.69
CA ARG A 544 12.87 -18.50 5.52
C ARG A 544 13.68 -18.29 6.78
N ASP A 545 12.98 -18.32 7.91
CA ASP A 545 13.58 -18.23 9.24
C ASP A 545 14.33 -19.54 9.58
N GLN A 546 15.65 -19.45 9.73
CA GLN A 546 16.54 -20.52 10.16
C GLN A 546 16.94 -20.42 11.64
N THR A 547 16.37 -19.41 12.37
CA THR A 547 16.73 -19.16 13.80
C THR A 547 16.23 -20.26 14.74
N LYS A 548 15.49 -21.23 14.24
CA LYS A 548 14.74 -22.22 15.03
C LYS A 548 15.57 -23.39 15.53
N GLN A 549 16.86 -23.36 15.30
CA GLN A 549 17.75 -24.43 15.81
C GLN A 549 17.99 -24.24 17.30
N SER A 550 17.16 -24.88 18.12
CA SER A 550 17.33 -24.92 19.57
C SER A 550 17.72 -26.32 20.00
N THR A 551 18.61 -26.42 21.01
CA THR A 551 18.92 -27.70 21.67
C THR A 551 17.68 -28.32 22.33
N ALA A 552 16.68 -27.52 22.64
CA ALA A 552 15.38 -27.97 23.14
C ALA A 552 14.52 -28.65 22.07
N GLY A 553 14.87 -28.55 20.81
CA GLY A 553 14.20 -29.19 19.69
C GLY A 553 12.99 -28.40 19.16
N GLN A 554 12.29 -29.05 18.24
CA GLN A 554 11.10 -28.49 17.59
C GLN A 554 9.89 -29.38 17.83
N VAL A 555 8.70 -28.81 17.78
CA VAL A 555 7.44 -29.52 17.93
C VAL A 555 6.48 -29.22 16.79
N SER A 556 5.81 -30.27 16.28
CA SER A 556 4.80 -30.15 15.23
C SER A 556 3.74 -31.21 15.33
N PHE A 557 2.62 -31.02 14.65
CA PHE A 557 1.70 -32.13 14.40
C PHE A 557 2.33 -33.18 13.47
N ALA A 558 1.91 -34.41 13.66
CA ALA A 558 2.36 -35.51 12.78
C ALA A 558 1.76 -35.40 11.37
N THR A 559 0.56 -34.81 11.25
CA THR A 559 -0.17 -34.58 10.00
C THR A 559 -0.89 -33.23 10.08
N PRO A 560 -1.11 -32.55 8.95
CA PRO A 560 -1.79 -31.25 8.93
C PRO A 560 -3.32 -31.33 9.02
N ALA A 561 -3.91 -32.50 8.74
CA ALA A 561 -5.34 -32.66 8.69
C ALA A 561 -5.80 -34.11 8.98
N SER A 562 -7.06 -34.23 9.40
CA SER A 562 -7.76 -35.50 9.57
C SER A 562 -9.26 -35.36 9.32
N SER A 563 -9.92 -36.47 9.03
CA SER A 563 -11.38 -36.55 8.92
C SER A 563 -11.94 -37.55 9.90
N LEU A 564 -13.05 -37.20 10.55
CA LEU A 564 -13.72 -38.00 11.57
C LEU A 564 -15.23 -38.08 11.28
N LYS A 565 -15.92 -39.09 11.81
CA LYS A 565 -17.39 -39.08 11.88
C LYS A 565 -17.86 -38.23 13.05
N ALA A 566 -19.07 -37.70 12.93
CA ALA A 566 -19.67 -36.97 14.03
C ALA A 566 -19.73 -37.86 15.29
N GLY A 567 -19.30 -37.31 16.43
CA GLY A 567 -19.19 -38.00 17.70
C GLY A 567 -17.88 -38.77 17.94
N GLU A 568 -17.03 -38.97 16.94
CA GLU A 568 -15.71 -39.56 17.15
C GLU A 568 -14.76 -38.56 17.81
N THR A 569 -13.90 -39.07 18.71
CA THR A 569 -12.85 -38.26 19.37
C THR A 569 -11.66 -38.12 18.42
N ALA A 570 -11.25 -36.90 18.15
CA ALA A 570 -9.98 -36.62 17.47
C ALA A 570 -8.81 -37.03 18.37
N VAL A 571 -7.88 -37.78 17.82
CA VAL A 571 -6.61 -38.15 18.47
C VAL A 571 -5.47 -37.67 17.62
N LEU A 572 -4.88 -36.55 18.00
CA LEU A 572 -3.89 -35.85 17.21
C LEU A 572 -2.51 -36.07 17.82
N LYS A 573 -1.58 -36.55 17.02
CA LYS A 573 -0.21 -36.77 17.45
C LYS A 573 0.64 -35.53 17.27
N VAL A 574 1.37 -35.18 18.33
CA VAL A 574 2.32 -34.08 18.35
C VAL A 574 3.72 -34.68 18.58
N ARG A 575 4.64 -34.35 17.69
CA ARG A 575 6.00 -34.89 17.63
C ARG A 575 7.02 -33.89 18.13
N ARG A 576 7.98 -34.40 18.89
CA ARG A 576 9.24 -33.72 19.23
C ARG A 576 10.38 -34.69 18.87
N PRO A 577 10.82 -34.73 17.60
CA PRO A 577 11.72 -35.76 17.11
C PRO A 577 13.12 -35.71 17.72
N SER A 578 13.52 -34.58 18.29
CA SER A 578 14.81 -34.38 18.95
C SER A 578 14.76 -33.28 19.97
N GLY A 579 15.76 -33.20 20.82
CA GLY A 579 15.95 -32.09 21.74
C GLY A 579 16.18 -32.51 23.18
N SER A 580 16.88 -31.68 23.93
CA SER A 580 17.23 -31.86 25.34
C SER A 580 16.36 -30.97 26.25
N GLY A 581 16.42 -31.23 27.55
CA GLY A 581 15.72 -30.41 28.54
C GLY A 581 14.21 -30.70 28.65
N ALA A 582 13.63 -30.26 29.74
CA ALA A 582 12.19 -30.32 29.97
C ALA A 582 11.49 -29.14 29.27
N VAL A 583 10.51 -29.44 28.44
CA VAL A 583 9.84 -28.44 27.59
C VAL A 583 8.34 -28.62 27.62
N SER A 584 7.60 -27.61 27.19
CA SER A 584 6.15 -27.70 26.99
C SER A 584 5.65 -26.84 25.86
N VAL A 585 4.46 -27.18 25.33
CA VAL A 585 3.73 -26.38 24.34
C VAL A 585 2.26 -26.31 24.70
N GLY A 586 1.66 -25.16 24.56
CA GLY A 586 0.22 -24.98 24.62
C GLY A 586 -0.48 -25.54 23.39
N TRP A 587 -1.71 -25.94 23.55
CA TRP A 587 -2.60 -26.23 22.44
C TRP A 587 -4.00 -25.71 22.75
N GLU A 588 -4.69 -25.27 21.71
CA GLU A 588 -6.10 -24.90 21.81
C GLU A 588 -6.82 -25.20 20.49
N THR A 589 -8.14 -25.36 20.58
CA THR A 589 -9.00 -25.48 19.42
C THR A 589 -9.41 -24.09 18.92
N LEU A 590 -9.50 -23.94 17.63
CA LEU A 590 -10.02 -22.76 16.97
C LEU A 590 -11.36 -23.10 16.31
N ASN A 591 -12.28 -22.14 16.37
CA ASN A 591 -13.62 -22.34 15.83
C ASN A 591 -13.56 -22.50 14.31
N GLY A 592 -13.59 -23.74 13.86
CA GLY A 592 -13.93 -24.03 12.49
C GLY A 592 -15.43 -23.83 12.29
N PHE A 593 -15.83 -23.97 11.09
CA PHE A 593 -17.21 -23.80 10.67
C PHE A 593 -18.12 -24.97 11.12
N GLY A 594 -19.39 -24.64 11.36
CA GLY A 594 -20.44 -25.62 11.67
C GLY A 594 -20.37 -26.22 13.06
N ILE A 595 -19.47 -25.73 13.89
CA ILE A 595 -19.42 -26.08 15.31
C ILE A 595 -20.21 -25.02 16.07
N SER A 596 -21.21 -25.41 16.84
CA SER A 596 -21.99 -24.44 17.60
C SER A 596 -21.07 -23.65 18.51
N GLN A 597 -21.28 -22.33 18.60
CA GLN A 597 -20.52 -21.41 19.45
C GLN A 597 -20.44 -21.83 20.92
N ASN A 598 -21.24 -22.80 21.35
CA ASN A 598 -21.26 -23.35 22.71
C ASN A 598 -20.44 -24.64 22.85
N ALA A 599 -19.82 -25.15 21.78
CA ALA A 599 -18.96 -26.32 21.87
C ALA A 599 -17.58 -25.86 22.42
N GLN A 600 -17.34 -26.10 23.69
CA GLN A 600 -16.00 -25.99 24.26
C GLN A 600 -15.17 -27.15 23.70
N LEU A 601 -14.37 -26.85 22.70
CA LEU A 601 -13.51 -27.84 22.09
C LEU A 601 -12.32 -28.21 22.97
N GLY A 602 -11.62 -27.25 23.53
CA GLY A 602 -10.61 -27.48 24.53
C GLY A 602 -9.31 -26.71 24.33
N LYS A 603 -8.59 -26.63 25.42
CA LYS A 603 -7.21 -26.12 25.47
C LYS A 603 -6.43 -26.89 26.53
N GLY A 604 -5.11 -26.87 26.41
CA GLY A 604 -4.25 -27.54 27.36
C GLY A 604 -2.76 -27.35 27.06
N ARG A 605 -1.91 -28.11 27.75
CA ARG A 605 -0.48 -28.06 27.56
C ARG A 605 0.09 -29.48 27.51
N LEU A 606 0.96 -29.72 26.51
CA LEU A 606 1.76 -30.95 26.43
C LEU A 606 3.11 -30.68 27.08
N ASN A 607 3.59 -31.69 27.82
CA ASN A 607 4.86 -31.58 28.57
C ASN A 607 5.75 -32.77 28.19
N TRP A 608 7.01 -32.52 27.97
CA TRP A 608 8.08 -33.47 27.81
C TRP A 608 9.07 -33.30 28.94
N ALA A 609 9.42 -34.38 29.63
CA ALA A 609 10.51 -34.39 30.59
C ALA A 609 11.85 -34.15 29.87
N ALA A 610 12.92 -33.96 30.62
CA ALA A 610 14.25 -33.85 30.03
C ALA A 610 14.53 -35.11 29.17
N ASP A 611 14.99 -34.88 27.93
CA ASP A 611 15.34 -35.89 26.93
C ASP A 611 14.18 -36.78 26.47
N ASP A 612 12.93 -36.49 26.88
CA ASP A 612 11.75 -37.15 26.36
C ASP A 612 11.43 -36.64 24.93
N VAL A 613 11.45 -37.56 23.97
CA VAL A 613 11.13 -37.33 22.54
C VAL A 613 9.94 -38.14 22.08
N ALA A 614 9.17 -38.74 23.03
CA ALA A 614 7.97 -39.49 22.68
C ALA A 614 6.86 -38.60 22.12
N ASP A 615 6.15 -39.12 21.13
CA ASP A 615 4.92 -38.46 20.63
C ASP A 615 3.92 -38.26 21.79
N LYS A 616 3.28 -37.09 21.81
CA LYS A 616 2.18 -36.81 22.72
C LYS A 616 0.87 -36.75 21.96
N GLU A 617 -0.24 -36.98 22.65
CA GLU A 617 -1.56 -36.97 22.04
C GLU A 617 -2.40 -35.82 22.58
N ILE A 618 -3.08 -35.12 21.68
CA ILE A 618 -4.17 -34.21 21.99
C ILE A 618 -5.46 -34.97 21.68
N ARG A 619 -6.40 -35.00 22.63
CA ARG A 619 -7.71 -35.65 22.46
C ARG A 619 -8.78 -34.58 22.53
N VAL A 620 -9.54 -34.40 21.44
CA VAL A 620 -10.69 -33.52 21.36
C VAL A 620 -11.94 -34.36 21.22
N ALA A 621 -12.82 -34.30 22.22
CA ALA A 621 -14.03 -35.07 22.22
C ALA A 621 -14.97 -34.69 21.08
N GLY A 622 -15.48 -35.66 20.35
CA GLY A 622 -16.42 -35.43 19.30
C GLY A 622 -17.83 -35.13 19.84
N ASN A 623 -18.63 -34.45 19.03
CA ASN A 623 -20.03 -34.20 19.32
C ASN A 623 -20.90 -34.73 18.16
N THR A 624 -21.89 -35.53 18.47
CA THR A 624 -22.81 -36.13 17.50
C THR A 624 -23.74 -35.12 16.83
N GLN A 625 -23.82 -33.91 17.38
CA GLN A 625 -24.64 -32.82 16.84
C GLN A 625 -23.90 -32.01 15.78
N TRP A 626 -22.59 -32.22 15.59
CA TRP A 626 -21.85 -31.52 14.57
C TRP A 626 -22.31 -31.92 13.18
N ALA A 627 -22.58 -30.94 12.37
CA ALA A 627 -22.97 -31.14 10.98
C ALA A 627 -21.85 -31.78 10.16
N ALA A 628 -22.23 -32.55 9.16
CA ALA A 628 -21.29 -32.98 8.14
C ALA A 628 -20.62 -31.75 7.51
N HIS A 629 -19.30 -31.83 7.20
CA HIS A 629 -18.41 -30.77 6.78
C HIS A 629 -18.08 -29.72 7.82
N ALA A 630 -18.57 -29.83 9.05
CA ALA A 630 -18.01 -29.01 10.12
C ALA A 630 -16.50 -29.23 10.20
N SER A 631 -15.75 -28.20 10.48
CA SER A 631 -14.33 -28.33 10.73
C SER A 631 -13.91 -27.40 11.85
N TYR A 632 -12.83 -27.75 12.50
CA TYR A 632 -12.14 -26.91 13.46
C TYR A 632 -10.64 -27.12 13.32
N PHE A 633 -9.88 -26.19 13.87
CA PHE A 633 -8.43 -26.31 13.94
C PHE A 633 -7.99 -26.58 15.36
N VAL A 634 -6.87 -27.26 15.50
CA VAL A 634 -6.09 -27.31 16.72
C VAL A 634 -4.76 -26.69 16.42
N ARG A 635 -4.36 -25.66 17.17
CA ARG A 635 -3.06 -25.02 17.01
C ARG A 635 -2.14 -25.35 18.19
N LEU A 636 -0.85 -25.36 17.92
CA LEU A 636 0.20 -25.31 18.93
C LEU A 636 0.63 -23.87 19.10
N PHE A 637 0.82 -23.45 20.35
CA PHE A 637 1.21 -22.08 20.68
C PHE A 637 2.05 -22.05 21.96
N ASP A 638 2.65 -20.93 22.26
CA ASP A 638 3.40 -20.67 23.49
C ASP A 638 4.37 -21.81 23.86
N PRO A 639 5.35 -22.15 22.99
CA PRO A 639 6.38 -23.12 23.32
C PRO A 639 7.30 -22.57 24.42
N GLN A 640 7.61 -23.40 25.43
CA GLN A 640 8.38 -22.99 26.61
C GLN A 640 9.76 -23.65 26.66
N ASN A 641 10.69 -23.01 27.40
CA ASN A 641 12.04 -23.50 27.68
C ASN A 641 12.87 -23.75 26.40
N GLY A 642 12.76 -22.82 25.43
CA GLY A 642 13.52 -22.88 24.18
C GLY A 642 12.97 -23.84 23.12
N LEU A 643 11.86 -24.55 23.39
CA LEU A 643 11.16 -25.31 22.36
C LEU A 643 10.68 -24.35 21.25
N THR A 644 10.75 -24.81 20.00
CA THR A 644 10.27 -24.00 18.86
C THR A 644 9.17 -24.73 18.09
N LEU A 645 8.30 -23.97 17.44
CA LEU A 645 7.28 -24.54 16.55
C LEU A 645 7.87 -24.88 15.19
N ALA A 646 7.49 -26.02 14.66
CA ALA A 646 7.74 -26.42 13.28
C ALA A 646 6.42 -26.68 12.54
N ALA A 647 6.45 -26.63 11.23
CA ALA A 647 5.30 -26.98 10.41
C ALA A 647 5.07 -28.49 10.38
N PRO A 648 3.80 -28.96 10.42
CA PRO A 648 2.58 -28.19 10.68
C PRO A 648 2.37 -27.90 12.17
N SER A 649 2.16 -26.63 12.52
CA SER A 649 1.78 -26.21 13.89
C SER A 649 0.25 -26.05 14.04
N TYR A 650 -0.48 -26.29 12.97
CA TYR A 650 -1.95 -26.33 12.90
C TYR A 650 -2.40 -27.68 12.35
N HIS A 651 -3.52 -28.19 12.88
CA HIS A 651 -4.14 -29.41 12.42
C HIS A 651 -5.63 -29.16 12.17
N GLN A 652 -6.10 -29.38 10.96
CA GLN A 652 -7.50 -29.28 10.62
C GLN A 652 -8.23 -30.61 10.86
N VAL A 653 -9.31 -30.58 11.61
CA VAL A 653 -10.21 -31.72 11.79
C VAL A 653 -11.51 -31.44 11.04
N THR A 654 -11.86 -32.29 10.09
CA THR A 654 -13.12 -32.21 9.33
C THR A 654 -14.05 -33.32 9.78
N ILE A 655 -15.33 -33.01 10.00
CA ILE A 655 -16.35 -33.93 10.48
C ILE A 655 -17.17 -34.49 9.31
N GLY A 656 -17.09 -35.76 9.11
CA GLY A 656 -18.02 -36.54 8.28
C GLY A 656 -17.79 -36.43 6.77
N THR A 657 -18.35 -37.41 6.05
CA THR A 657 -18.59 -37.31 4.63
C THR A 657 -19.98 -36.73 4.40
N ALA A 658 -20.10 -35.72 3.58
CA ALA A 658 -21.42 -35.19 3.22
C ALA A 658 -22.32 -36.23 2.64
N THR A 659 -23.62 -36.09 2.91
CA THR A 659 -24.62 -36.50 1.97
C THR A 659 -24.32 -35.83 0.62
N ALA A 660 -24.36 -36.65 -0.46
CA ALA A 660 -24.13 -36.15 -1.80
C ALA A 660 -24.94 -34.87 -2.07
N GLN A 661 -24.26 -33.78 -2.29
CA GLN A 661 -24.87 -32.48 -2.53
C GLN A 661 -24.98 -32.21 -4.03
N PRO A 662 -26.04 -31.54 -4.50
CA PRO A 662 -26.22 -31.29 -5.92
C PRO A 662 -25.17 -30.31 -6.50
N GLY A 663 -24.54 -29.49 -5.67
CA GLY A 663 -23.60 -28.47 -6.10
C GLY A 663 -24.29 -27.31 -6.81
N ALA A 664 -23.49 -26.32 -7.16
CA ALA A 664 -23.92 -25.12 -7.87
C ALA A 664 -22.86 -24.71 -8.91
N ALA A 665 -23.30 -24.13 -10.02
CA ALA A 665 -22.40 -23.70 -11.08
C ALA A 665 -21.81 -22.29 -10.82
N GLY A 666 -20.60 -22.02 -11.30
CA GLY A 666 -20.00 -20.70 -11.20
C GLY A 666 -18.80 -20.55 -12.12
N PHE A 667 -18.46 -19.32 -12.47
CA PHE A 667 -17.26 -19.03 -13.25
C PHE A 667 -16.00 -19.39 -12.47
N GLN A 668 -14.97 -19.85 -13.19
CA GLN A 668 -13.62 -20.09 -12.61
C GLN A 668 -12.84 -18.80 -12.39
N GLN A 669 -13.26 -17.72 -13.04
CA GLN A 669 -12.64 -16.39 -12.97
C GLN A 669 -13.71 -15.31 -12.86
N SER A 670 -13.35 -14.15 -12.34
CA SER A 670 -14.27 -13.01 -12.15
C SER A 670 -14.29 -12.04 -13.33
N SER A 671 -13.24 -12.03 -14.12
CA SER A 671 -13.11 -11.17 -15.31
C SER A 671 -12.29 -11.83 -16.40
N VAL A 672 -12.44 -11.33 -17.59
CA VAL A 672 -11.60 -11.63 -18.75
C VAL A 672 -11.45 -10.35 -19.56
N THR A 673 -10.24 -10.12 -20.09
CA THR A 673 -9.98 -9.03 -21.04
C THR A 673 -9.74 -9.63 -22.41
N LEU A 674 -10.39 -9.07 -23.41
CA LEU A 674 -10.28 -9.43 -24.81
C LEU A 674 -9.67 -8.26 -25.54
N GLU A 675 -8.83 -8.52 -26.53
CA GLU A 675 -8.47 -7.53 -27.54
C GLU A 675 -9.54 -7.56 -28.61
N GLU A 676 -9.99 -6.43 -29.08
CA GLU A 676 -11.10 -6.33 -30.04
C GLU A 676 -10.83 -7.12 -31.32
N ASN A 677 -9.63 -6.99 -31.88
CA ASN A 677 -9.15 -7.81 -33.01
C ASN A 677 -8.68 -9.21 -32.61
N GLY A 678 -8.86 -9.58 -31.32
CA GLY A 678 -8.52 -10.89 -30.79
C GLY A 678 -9.48 -11.95 -31.29
N GLY A 679 -9.02 -13.19 -31.32
CA GLY A 679 -9.87 -14.33 -31.65
C GLY A 679 -10.81 -14.70 -30.52
N PRO A 680 -11.68 -15.73 -30.73
CA PRO A 680 -12.56 -16.23 -29.72
C PRO A 680 -11.81 -16.71 -28.46
N VAL A 681 -12.29 -16.32 -27.27
CA VAL A 681 -11.72 -16.69 -25.98
C VAL A 681 -12.72 -17.54 -25.19
N SER A 682 -12.26 -18.67 -24.67
CA SER A 682 -13.07 -19.59 -23.88
C SER A 682 -12.93 -19.32 -22.39
N VAL A 683 -14.06 -19.15 -21.70
CA VAL A 683 -14.14 -19.02 -20.24
C VAL A 683 -14.75 -20.27 -19.64
N LYS A 684 -14.29 -20.67 -18.45
CA LYS A 684 -14.70 -21.90 -17.79
C LYS A 684 -15.77 -21.66 -16.74
N VAL A 685 -16.73 -22.56 -16.70
CA VAL A 685 -17.75 -22.65 -15.66
C VAL A 685 -17.63 -24.01 -14.98
N GLY A 686 -17.36 -24.03 -13.68
CA GLY A 686 -17.22 -25.23 -12.86
C GLY A 686 -18.50 -25.53 -12.08
N ARG A 687 -18.59 -26.77 -11.57
CA ARG A 687 -19.60 -27.22 -10.61
C ARG A 687 -18.94 -27.35 -9.23
N PHE A 688 -19.41 -26.60 -8.25
CA PHE A 688 -18.83 -26.47 -6.91
C PHE A 688 -19.72 -27.08 -5.85
N ALA A 689 -19.12 -27.53 -4.75
CA ALA A 689 -19.76 -28.00 -3.53
C ALA A 689 -20.70 -29.24 -3.70
N GLY A 690 -20.51 -29.98 -4.74
CA GLY A 690 -21.25 -31.26 -4.95
C GLY A 690 -21.41 -31.61 -6.41
N SER A 691 -21.80 -32.89 -6.63
CA SER A 691 -22.00 -33.43 -7.98
C SER A 691 -23.22 -34.37 -8.08
N SER A 692 -24.01 -34.46 -7.01
CA SER A 692 -25.19 -35.35 -6.98
C SER A 692 -26.36 -34.79 -7.78
N GLY A 693 -26.94 -35.64 -8.62
CA GLY A 693 -28.02 -35.27 -9.53
C GLY A 693 -27.54 -34.45 -10.74
N ALA A 694 -28.40 -34.32 -11.73
CA ALA A 694 -28.14 -33.46 -12.88
C ALA A 694 -28.29 -32.00 -12.49
N LEU A 695 -27.43 -31.13 -13.07
CA LEU A 695 -27.50 -29.70 -12.90
C LEU A 695 -27.55 -29.03 -14.28
N THR A 696 -28.48 -28.11 -14.50
CA THR A 696 -28.55 -27.26 -15.68
C THR A 696 -28.67 -25.80 -15.25
N ILE A 697 -27.91 -24.93 -15.89
CA ILE A 697 -27.97 -23.48 -15.69
C ILE A 697 -28.00 -22.79 -17.07
N SER A 698 -28.52 -21.57 -17.10
CA SER A 698 -28.53 -20.75 -18.29
C SER A 698 -27.49 -19.62 -18.18
N TYR A 699 -27.02 -19.11 -19.33
CA TYR A 699 -26.13 -17.96 -19.38
C TYR A 699 -26.54 -16.97 -20.47
N GLN A 700 -26.25 -15.69 -20.26
CA GLN A 700 -26.49 -14.62 -21.22
C GLN A 700 -25.55 -13.43 -21.00
N LEU A 701 -25.26 -12.69 -22.08
CA LEU A 701 -24.60 -11.39 -21.99
C LEU A 701 -25.58 -10.33 -21.53
N LYS A 702 -25.06 -9.40 -20.72
CA LYS A 702 -25.72 -8.15 -20.31
C LYS A 702 -24.87 -6.98 -20.74
N ASP A 703 -25.47 -6.06 -21.46
CA ASP A 703 -24.83 -4.83 -21.92
C ASP A 703 -24.45 -3.92 -20.75
N ASP A 704 -23.32 -3.23 -20.94
CA ASP A 704 -22.88 -2.13 -20.10
C ASP A 704 -22.35 -1.02 -21.05
N SER A 705 -21.09 -0.62 -21.00
CA SER A 705 -20.51 0.25 -22.02
C SER A 705 -20.43 -0.47 -23.36
N ALA A 706 -19.91 -1.68 -23.42
CA ALA A 706 -20.00 -2.54 -24.59
C ALA A 706 -21.40 -3.16 -24.77
N LYS A 707 -21.76 -3.41 -26.03
CA LYS A 707 -23.06 -3.95 -26.45
C LYS A 707 -22.96 -5.30 -27.14
N ALA A 708 -23.79 -6.22 -26.73
CA ALA A 708 -23.92 -7.48 -27.43
C ALA A 708 -24.55 -7.27 -28.82
N GLY A 709 -23.85 -7.68 -29.87
CA GLY A 709 -24.24 -7.52 -31.28
C GLY A 709 -23.50 -6.41 -32.02
N THR A 710 -22.81 -5.50 -31.31
CA THR A 710 -21.89 -4.50 -31.85
C THR A 710 -20.44 -4.85 -31.53
N ASP A 711 -20.11 -4.87 -30.25
CA ASP A 711 -18.73 -5.01 -29.75
C ASP A 711 -18.40 -6.47 -29.36
N MET A 712 -19.42 -7.27 -29.17
CA MET A 712 -19.36 -8.69 -28.84
C MET A 712 -20.46 -9.45 -29.57
N GLN A 713 -20.17 -10.64 -30.10
CA GLN A 713 -21.22 -11.48 -30.67
C GLN A 713 -22.28 -11.81 -29.63
N GLN A 714 -23.55 -11.73 -30.04
CA GLN A 714 -24.68 -12.09 -29.14
C GLN A 714 -24.52 -13.50 -28.63
N LEU A 715 -24.61 -13.67 -27.31
CA LEU A 715 -24.37 -14.95 -26.68
C LEU A 715 -25.38 -15.26 -25.58
N SER A 716 -26.05 -16.41 -25.69
CA SER A 716 -26.86 -17.01 -24.64
C SER A 716 -26.96 -18.52 -24.84
N GLY A 717 -27.20 -19.27 -23.79
CA GLY A 717 -27.33 -20.73 -23.87
C GLY A 717 -27.46 -21.38 -22.52
N GLU A 718 -27.28 -22.71 -22.53
CA GLU A 718 -27.35 -23.53 -21.31
C GLU A 718 -26.12 -24.40 -21.17
N LEU A 719 -25.73 -24.67 -19.92
CA LEU A 719 -24.72 -25.65 -19.54
C LEU A 719 -25.35 -26.73 -18.66
N SER A 720 -24.99 -27.98 -18.92
CA SER A 720 -25.51 -29.11 -18.18
C SER A 720 -24.41 -30.04 -17.70
N TRP A 721 -24.61 -30.56 -16.50
CA TRP A 721 -23.81 -31.62 -15.86
C TRP A 721 -24.74 -32.80 -15.57
N ALA A 722 -24.30 -34.01 -15.91
CA ALA A 722 -24.95 -35.24 -15.49
C ALA A 722 -24.73 -35.47 -13.99
N ASP A 723 -25.43 -36.47 -13.44
CA ASP A 723 -25.16 -36.96 -12.09
C ASP A 723 -23.70 -37.44 -11.97
N GLY A 724 -22.99 -36.93 -10.96
CA GLY A 724 -21.57 -37.23 -10.74
C GLY A 724 -20.59 -36.41 -11.63
N ASP A 725 -21.08 -35.67 -12.61
CA ASP A 725 -20.22 -34.87 -13.50
C ASP A 725 -19.69 -33.63 -12.76
N THR A 726 -18.37 -33.48 -12.69
CA THR A 726 -17.64 -32.34 -12.12
C THR A 726 -16.79 -31.63 -13.15
N ALA A 727 -16.85 -32.03 -14.43
CA ALA A 727 -16.02 -31.40 -15.47
C ALA A 727 -16.40 -29.95 -15.73
N ASP A 728 -15.41 -29.10 -15.90
CA ASP A 728 -15.63 -27.73 -16.34
C ASP A 728 -16.32 -27.70 -17.69
N LYS A 729 -17.28 -26.80 -17.83
CA LYS A 729 -17.89 -26.43 -19.12
C LYS A 729 -17.29 -25.13 -19.60
N THR A 730 -17.35 -24.89 -20.90
CA THR A 730 -16.78 -23.69 -21.51
C THR A 730 -17.85 -22.87 -22.23
N ILE A 731 -17.73 -21.57 -22.13
CA ILE A 731 -18.47 -20.59 -22.93
C ILE A 731 -17.44 -19.83 -23.75
N THR A 732 -17.68 -19.68 -25.05
CA THR A 732 -16.76 -18.97 -25.94
C THR A 732 -17.29 -17.56 -26.19
N LEU A 733 -16.44 -16.58 -25.93
CA LEU A 733 -16.67 -15.15 -26.17
C LEU A 733 -15.96 -14.76 -27.46
N THR A 734 -16.64 -14.03 -28.33
CA THR A 734 -16.07 -13.59 -29.61
C THR A 734 -16.27 -12.08 -29.75
N PRO A 735 -15.23 -11.28 -29.61
CA PRO A 735 -15.29 -9.83 -29.85
C PRO A 735 -15.56 -9.55 -31.33
N ILE A 736 -16.05 -8.37 -31.64
CA ILE A 736 -16.30 -7.87 -32.98
C ILE A 736 -15.35 -6.69 -33.18
N ASP A 737 -14.44 -6.83 -34.13
CA ASP A 737 -13.43 -5.85 -34.50
C ASP A 737 -14.03 -4.82 -35.45
N ASP A 738 -13.87 -3.52 -35.20
CA ASP A 738 -14.27 -2.45 -36.10
C ASP A 738 -13.10 -1.46 -36.31
N ASN A 739 -13.33 -0.23 -36.70
CA ASN A 739 -12.25 0.76 -36.92
C ASN A 739 -12.49 2.05 -36.15
N LEU A 740 -13.30 2.01 -35.12
CA LEU A 740 -13.60 3.14 -34.25
C LEU A 740 -12.61 3.16 -33.12
N LEU A 741 -11.99 4.28 -32.88
CA LEU A 741 -11.14 4.45 -31.68
C LEU A 741 -12.01 4.65 -30.43
N GLU A 742 -12.02 3.69 -29.55
CA GLU A 742 -12.86 3.65 -28.38
C GLU A 742 -12.06 3.63 -27.07
N ASN A 743 -12.71 3.65 -25.94
CA ASN A 743 -12.07 3.40 -24.64
C ASN A 743 -12.24 1.92 -24.29
N GLU A 744 -11.46 1.41 -23.31
CA GLU A 744 -11.74 0.08 -22.79
C GLU A 744 -13.21 0.00 -22.38
N GLU A 745 -13.93 -0.90 -22.99
CA GLU A 745 -15.33 -1.14 -22.76
C GLU A 745 -15.61 -2.42 -21.99
N GLN A 746 -16.82 -2.59 -21.48
CA GLN A 746 -17.17 -3.77 -20.72
C GLN A 746 -18.62 -4.20 -20.88
N LEU A 747 -18.84 -5.49 -20.67
CA LEU A 747 -20.14 -6.12 -20.50
C LEU A 747 -20.05 -7.26 -19.47
N THR A 748 -21.20 -7.80 -19.08
CA THR A 748 -21.23 -8.87 -18.10
C THR A 748 -21.84 -10.15 -18.69
N LEU A 749 -21.12 -11.27 -18.59
CA LEU A 749 -21.69 -12.59 -18.82
C LEU A 749 -22.29 -13.10 -17.52
N GLN A 750 -23.60 -13.34 -17.51
CA GLN A 750 -24.36 -13.70 -16.32
C GLN A 750 -24.85 -15.15 -16.37
N LEU A 751 -24.61 -15.93 -15.31
CA LEU A 751 -25.23 -17.22 -15.07
C LEU A 751 -26.54 -17.06 -14.32
N SER A 752 -27.50 -17.96 -14.55
CA SER A 752 -28.75 -18.04 -13.82
C SER A 752 -29.20 -19.50 -13.59
N GLY A 753 -29.94 -19.72 -12.51
CA GLY A 753 -30.27 -21.06 -12.03
C GLY A 753 -29.61 -21.37 -10.68
N THR A 754 -29.23 -22.63 -10.45
CA THR A 754 -28.48 -22.99 -9.24
C THR A 754 -27.02 -22.63 -9.40
N VAL A 755 -26.66 -21.39 -9.01
CA VAL A 755 -25.33 -20.81 -9.18
C VAL A 755 -24.75 -20.37 -7.84
N VAL A 756 -23.42 -20.35 -7.78
CA VAL A 756 -22.68 -19.76 -6.66
C VAL A 756 -22.76 -18.23 -6.82
N SER A 757 -23.36 -17.54 -5.83
CA SER A 757 -23.77 -16.12 -5.94
C SER A 757 -22.63 -15.17 -6.34
N ASP A 758 -21.43 -15.37 -5.81
CA ASP A 758 -20.24 -14.57 -6.09
C ASP A 758 -19.48 -15.02 -7.35
N ARG A 759 -19.90 -16.12 -7.98
CA ARG A 759 -19.37 -16.67 -9.23
C ARG A 759 -20.40 -16.72 -10.35
N ALA A 760 -21.52 -16.05 -10.15
CA ALA A 760 -22.62 -16.04 -11.11
C ALA A 760 -22.40 -15.05 -12.26
N SER A 761 -21.45 -14.11 -12.14
CA SER A 761 -21.15 -13.10 -13.15
C SER A 761 -19.67 -13.06 -13.50
N LEU A 762 -19.39 -12.82 -14.75
CA LEU A 762 -18.05 -12.61 -15.29
C LEU A 762 -18.01 -11.24 -15.97
N LEU A 763 -17.11 -10.38 -15.52
CA LEU A 763 -16.84 -9.10 -16.18
C LEU A 763 -16.02 -9.35 -17.44
N VAL A 764 -16.54 -8.96 -18.57
CA VAL A 764 -15.84 -9.04 -19.87
C VAL A 764 -15.42 -7.64 -20.27
N LYS A 765 -14.13 -7.42 -20.43
CA LYS A 765 -13.54 -6.16 -20.89
C LYS A 765 -13.07 -6.33 -22.32
N ILE A 766 -13.28 -5.33 -23.12
CA ILE A 766 -12.83 -5.28 -24.52
C ILE A 766 -11.86 -4.11 -24.62
N ARG A 767 -10.67 -4.38 -25.13
CA ARG A 767 -9.66 -3.39 -25.44
C ARG A 767 -9.67 -3.13 -26.92
N ASP A 768 -9.80 -1.87 -27.23
CA ASP A 768 -9.63 -1.32 -28.54
C ASP A 768 -8.19 -1.48 -29.06
N ASN A 769 -8.03 -1.80 -30.32
CA ASN A 769 -6.74 -1.96 -31.00
C ASN A 769 -6.35 -0.74 -31.82
N GLU A 770 -7.24 0.22 -32.00
CA GLU A 770 -6.99 1.47 -32.71
C GLU A 770 -6.09 2.38 -31.85
N GLN A 771 -5.22 3.11 -32.56
CA GLN A 771 -4.29 4.03 -31.87
C GLN A 771 -4.73 5.46 -32.05
N ASN A 772 -4.83 6.19 -30.96
CA ASN A 772 -5.06 7.62 -30.98
C ASN A 772 -4.05 8.33 -31.88
N ARG A 773 -4.50 9.19 -32.75
CA ARG A 773 -3.71 9.98 -33.71
C ARG A 773 -3.73 11.44 -33.26
N LYS A 774 -2.55 12.06 -33.28
CA LYS A 774 -2.40 13.45 -32.85
C LYS A 774 -3.11 14.41 -33.82
N PRO A 775 -3.56 15.59 -33.35
CA PRO A 775 -4.14 16.63 -34.14
C PRO A 775 -3.22 17.14 -35.28
N GLU A 776 -3.77 17.43 -36.45
CA GLU A 776 -3.12 18.16 -37.52
C GLU A 776 -3.39 19.66 -37.36
N VAL A 777 -2.33 20.48 -37.32
CA VAL A 777 -2.41 21.90 -36.98
C VAL A 777 -1.78 22.76 -38.11
N GLN A 778 -2.51 23.73 -38.54
CA GLN A 778 -2.02 24.80 -39.42
C GLN A 778 -2.19 26.15 -38.73
N VAL A 779 -1.16 27.01 -38.80
CA VAL A 779 -1.21 28.32 -38.12
C VAL A 779 -1.20 29.44 -39.13
N GLY A 780 -2.20 30.29 -39.04
CA GLY A 780 -2.30 31.54 -39.79
C GLY A 780 -1.75 32.72 -38.97
N PHE A 781 -0.71 33.37 -39.47
CA PHE A 781 -0.10 34.53 -38.79
C PHE A 781 0.52 35.45 -39.83
N PRO A 782 0.59 36.76 -39.59
CA PRO A 782 1.36 37.70 -40.43
C PRO A 782 2.85 37.56 -40.12
N ALA A 783 3.67 37.35 -41.17
CA ALA A 783 5.12 37.22 -40.98
C ALA A 783 5.80 38.56 -40.49
N GLU A 784 5.13 39.68 -40.79
CA GLU A 784 5.61 41.02 -40.42
C GLU A 784 4.44 41.91 -40.06
N VAL A 785 4.60 42.74 -38.98
CA VAL A 785 3.57 43.67 -38.52
C VAL A 785 4.21 45.03 -38.11
N ASN A 786 3.44 46.10 -38.14
CA ASN A 786 3.89 47.39 -37.64
C ASN A 786 3.85 47.47 -36.12
N ALA A 787 4.75 48.24 -35.55
CA ALA A 787 4.75 48.53 -34.11
C ALA A 787 3.40 49.09 -33.66
N GLY A 788 2.90 48.59 -32.51
CA GLY A 788 1.61 48.97 -31.93
C GLY A 788 0.40 48.37 -32.61
N ALA A 789 0.56 47.56 -33.66
CA ALA A 789 -0.56 46.91 -34.33
C ALA A 789 -1.16 45.80 -33.49
N GLN A 790 -2.48 45.66 -33.53
CA GLN A 790 -3.15 44.48 -33.01
C GLN A 790 -2.97 43.30 -33.97
N VAL A 791 -2.45 42.22 -33.47
CA VAL A 791 -2.14 41.01 -34.23
C VAL A 791 -3.05 39.87 -33.78
N THR A 792 -3.65 39.15 -34.71
CA THR A 792 -4.43 37.95 -34.47
C THR A 792 -3.68 36.76 -35.03
N LEU A 793 -3.53 35.73 -34.20
CA LEU A 793 -2.99 34.43 -34.51
C LEU A 793 -4.16 33.46 -34.63
N LYS A 794 -4.17 32.59 -35.62
CA LYS A 794 -5.23 31.63 -35.76
C LYS A 794 -4.67 30.25 -36.03
N ALA A 795 -5.08 29.26 -35.22
CA ALA A 795 -4.81 27.87 -35.45
C ALA A 795 -6.06 27.20 -36.08
N GLN A 796 -5.85 26.53 -37.22
CA GLN A 796 -6.83 25.60 -37.77
C GLN A 796 -6.31 24.20 -37.47
N ALA A 797 -7.07 23.47 -36.66
CA ALA A 797 -6.73 22.12 -36.29
C ALA A 797 -7.90 21.16 -36.56
N THR A 798 -7.55 19.95 -36.94
CA THR A 798 -8.48 18.83 -37.11
C THR A 798 -7.85 17.61 -36.45
N ASP A 799 -8.67 16.84 -35.77
CA ASP A 799 -8.24 15.57 -35.25
C ASP A 799 -8.63 14.44 -36.22
N PRO A 800 -7.70 13.51 -36.53
CA PRO A 800 -8.01 12.40 -37.43
C PRO A 800 -9.02 11.40 -36.87
N ASP A 801 -9.18 11.35 -35.54
CA ASP A 801 -10.12 10.48 -34.81
C ASP A 801 -11.40 11.22 -34.42
N GLY A 802 -11.45 12.51 -34.67
CA GLY A 802 -12.62 13.36 -34.39
C GLY A 802 -12.69 13.85 -32.95
N ASP A 803 -11.60 13.73 -32.22
CA ASP A 803 -11.52 14.13 -30.81
C ASP A 803 -11.67 15.65 -30.61
N ALA A 804 -12.21 16.03 -29.48
CA ALA A 804 -12.32 17.43 -29.09
C ALA A 804 -10.92 18.04 -28.82
N LEU A 805 -10.69 19.23 -29.40
CA LEU A 805 -9.40 19.89 -29.36
C LEU A 805 -9.34 21.01 -28.31
N THR A 806 -8.22 21.10 -27.62
CA THR A 806 -7.87 22.20 -26.71
C THR A 806 -6.63 22.92 -27.23
N TYR A 807 -6.56 24.26 -27.02
CA TYR A 807 -5.52 25.12 -27.55
C TYR A 807 -4.76 25.79 -26.40
N SER A 808 -3.46 25.96 -26.59
CA SER A 808 -2.62 26.75 -25.67
C SER A 808 -1.57 27.52 -26.45
N TRP A 809 -1.68 28.85 -26.46
CA TRP A 809 -0.74 29.76 -27.08
C TRP A 809 0.26 30.28 -26.06
N THR A 810 1.53 30.28 -26.42
CA THR A 810 2.60 30.77 -25.59
C THR A 810 3.56 31.64 -26.42
N GLN A 811 4.12 32.66 -25.81
CA GLN A 811 5.27 33.36 -26.38
C GLN A 811 6.54 32.65 -25.99
N VAL A 812 7.33 32.23 -27.01
CA VAL A 812 8.56 31.47 -26.81
C VAL A 812 9.76 32.38 -26.58
N SER A 813 9.83 33.47 -27.34
CA SER A 813 10.93 34.47 -27.21
C SER A 813 10.55 35.81 -27.73
N GLY A 814 11.43 36.82 -27.50
CA GLY A 814 11.25 38.19 -27.90
C GLY A 814 10.71 39.08 -26.79
N ASN A 815 10.39 40.33 -27.12
CA ASN A 815 9.78 41.27 -26.19
C ASN A 815 8.43 40.73 -25.67
N THR A 816 8.30 40.61 -24.37
CA THR A 816 7.07 40.08 -23.75
C THR A 816 5.84 40.89 -24.16
N VAL A 817 4.84 40.17 -24.65
CA VAL A 817 3.50 40.67 -24.96
C VAL A 817 2.44 39.86 -24.21
N SER A 818 1.32 40.49 -23.88
CA SER A 818 0.18 39.80 -23.27
C SER A 818 -0.66 39.19 -24.36
N LEU A 819 -0.81 37.87 -24.32
CA LEU A 819 -1.72 37.14 -25.18
C LEU A 819 -3.14 37.17 -24.60
N SER A 820 -4.11 37.59 -25.39
CA SER A 820 -5.54 37.43 -25.11
C SER A 820 -6.07 36.21 -25.84
N ASN A 821 -7.04 35.52 -25.21
CA ASN A 821 -7.67 34.29 -25.73
C ASN A 821 -6.65 33.15 -25.99
N ALA A 822 -5.63 33.06 -25.15
CA ALA A 822 -4.54 32.11 -25.35
C ALA A 822 -4.94 30.61 -25.26
N THR A 823 -6.18 30.33 -24.90
CA THR A 823 -6.73 28.96 -24.79
C THR A 823 -7.79 28.64 -25.83
N THR A 824 -7.91 29.46 -26.87
CA THR A 824 -8.87 29.24 -27.98
C THR A 824 -8.12 29.07 -29.30
N ASP A 825 -8.85 28.75 -30.38
CA ASP A 825 -8.28 28.63 -31.74
C ASP A 825 -7.66 29.94 -32.25
N SER A 826 -7.95 31.06 -31.61
CA SER A 826 -7.50 32.37 -32.01
C SER A 826 -7.02 33.20 -30.84
N ALA A 827 -5.71 33.45 -30.79
CA ALA A 827 -5.11 34.38 -29.82
C ALA A 827 -4.79 35.73 -30.42
N SER A 828 -4.70 36.79 -29.65
CA SER A 828 -4.30 38.11 -30.11
C SER A 828 -3.38 38.83 -29.13
N PHE A 829 -2.58 39.72 -29.66
CA PHE A 829 -1.70 40.59 -28.88
C PHE A 829 -1.50 41.95 -29.54
N ILE A 830 -0.96 42.90 -28.79
CA ILE A 830 -0.53 44.18 -29.32
C ILE A 830 0.99 44.14 -29.53
N ALA A 831 1.43 44.39 -30.76
CA ALA A 831 2.86 44.40 -31.10
C ALA A 831 3.62 45.49 -30.31
N PRO A 832 4.86 45.22 -29.87
CA PRO A 832 5.68 46.22 -29.22
C PRO A 832 5.89 47.49 -30.06
N ASN A 833 6.02 48.66 -29.44
CA ASN A 833 6.22 49.98 -30.11
C ASN A 833 7.65 50.17 -30.61
N ARG A 834 8.34 49.14 -31.01
CA ARG A 834 9.73 49.15 -31.53
C ARG A 834 9.98 47.95 -32.41
N ASP A 835 11.09 47.95 -33.13
CA ASP A 835 11.57 46.77 -33.83
C ASP A 835 11.73 45.59 -32.83
N ALA A 836 11.19 44.45 -33.19
CA ALA A 836 11.28 43.24 -32.41
C ALA A 836 11.07 41.99 -33.28
N ASP A 837 11.76 40.94 -32.90
CA ASP A 837 11.49 39.60 -33.39
C ASP A 837 10.76 38.82 -32.27
N LEU A 838 9.53 38.41 -32.51
CA LEU A 838 8.70 37.68 -31.55
C LEU A 838 8.52 36.23 -32.02
N GLN A 839 8.61 35.28 -31.12
CA GLN A 839 8.38 33.91 -31.44
C GLN A 839 7.24 33.37 -30.57
N PHE A 840 6.31 32.69 -31.18
CA PHE A 840 5.14 32.10 -30.55
C PHE A 840 5.08 30.61 -30.81
N SER A 841 4.43 29.91 -29.94
CA SER A 841 4.03 28.51 -30.14
C SER A 841 2.56 28.34 -29.82
N VAL A 842 1.87 27.55 -30.60
CA VAL A 842 0.57 27.00 -30.23
C VAL A 842 0.69 25.49 -30.06
N SER A 843 0.20 24.99 -28.95
CA SER A 843 0.01 23.57 -28.69
C SER A 843 -1.48 23.27 -28.78
N VAL A 844 -1.80 22.28 -29.58
CA VAL A 844 -3.18 21.76 -29.74
C VAL A 844 -3.15 20.33 -29.27
N MET A 845 -4.01 20.01 -28.34
CA MET A 845 -4.10 18.70 -27.71
C MET A 845 -5.48 18.14 -27.87
N ASP A 846 -5.56 16.86 -28.21
CA ASP A 846 -6.83 16.11 -28.23
C ASP A 846 -7.34 15.78 -26.81
N SER A 847 -8.54 15.25 -26.73
CA SER A 847 -9.16 14.85 -25.47
C SER A 847 -8.51 13.61 -24.82
N ARG A 848 -7.66 12.90 -25.55
CA ARG A 848 -6.95 11.68 -25.11
C ARG A 848 -5.47 11.93 -24.75
N GLY A 849 -5.01 13.19 -24.87
CA GLY A 849 -3.71 13.64 -24.38
C GLY A 849 -2.57 13.63 -25.40
N LEU A 850 -2.82 13.36 -26.67
CA LEU A 850 -1.84 13.60 -27.73
C LEU A 850 -1.94 15.02 -28.27
N GLY A 851 -0.83 15.58 -28.68
CA GLY A 851 -0.80 16.95 -29.15
C GLY A 851 0.22 17.22 -30.23
N THR A 852 -0.04 18.31 -30.97
CA THR A 852 0.86 18.89 -31.95
C THR A 852 1.16 20.33 -31.59
N SER A 853 2.44 20.71 -31.64
CA SER A 853 2.87 22.09 -31.37
C SER A 853 3.52 22.68 -32.63
N VAL A 854 3.15 23.89 -32.96
CA VAL A 854 3.70 24.66 -34.06
C VAL A 854 4.31 25.96 -33.53
N THR A 855 5.58 26.18 -33.83
CA THR A 855 6.30 27.40 -33.47
C THR A 855 6.59 28.24 -34.69
N PHE A 856 6.43 29.57 -34.60
CA PHE A 856 6.60 30.50 -35.69
C PHE A 856 7.09 31.87 -35.18
N ALA A 857 7.59 32.69 -36.08
CA ALA A 857 8.13 34.00 -35.72
C ALA A 857 7.40 35.12 -36.47
N ILE A 858 7.24 36.25 -35.78
CA ILE A 858 6.66 37.49 -36.31
C ILE A 858 7.65 38.64 -36.16
N LYS A 859 7.91 39.36 -37.24
CA LYS A 859 8.78 40.54 -37.24
C LYS A 859 7.95 41.79 -37.00
N VAL A 860 8.32 42.56 -36.02
CA VAL A 860 7.70 43.87 -35.75
C VAL A 860 8.60 44.97 -36.33
N LYS A 861 8.04 45.85 -37.19
CA LYS A 861 8.73 47.03 -37.70
C LYS A 861 8.29 48.27 -36.90
N GLY A 862 9.26 48.95 -36.34
CA GLY A 862 9.08 50.23 -35.69
C GLY A 862 8.69 51.33 -36.71
N THR A 863 7.76 52.18 -36.32
CA THR A 863 7.49 53.40 -37.12
C THR A 863 8.69 54.33 -37.02
N VAL A 864 9.38 54.52 -38.10
CA VAL A 864 10.36 55.62 -38.21
C VAL A 864 9.59 56.92 -38.17
N THR A 865 9.57 57.63 -37.07
CA THR A 865 9.09 58.98 -36.99
C THR A 865 10.18 59.88 -37.54
N THR A 866 10.14 60.19 -38.85
CA THR A 866 10.95 61.24 -39.42
C THR A 866 10.33 62.60 -39.01
N THR A 867 10.92 63.24 -38.04
CA THR A 867 10.78 64.67 -37.82
C THR A 867 11.41 65.33 -39.00
N PRO A 868 10.77 66.26 -39.70
CA PRO A 868 11.38 67.03 -40.78
C PRO A 868 12.33 68.07 -40.22
N VAL A 869 13.61 67.81 -40.34
CA VAL A 869 14.62 68.88 -40.27
C VAL A 869 14.85 69.39 -41.67
N ASN A 870 14.36 70.56 -41.87
CA ASN A 870 14.63 71.42 -43.07
C ASN A 870 16.09 71.88 -43.01
N ASN A 871 16.93 71.52 -44.02
CA ASN A 871 17.85 72.41 -44.67
C ASN A 871 18.70 71.70 -45.74
N GLY A 872 18.56 72.20 -46.96
CA GLY A 872 19.63 72.64 -47.82
C GLY A 872 20.54 71.63 -48.53
N SER A 873 20.18 71.46 -49.80
CA SER A 873 21.12 71.57 -50.92
C SER A 873 22.16 70.45 -51.22
N SER A 874 21.99 69.99 -52.44
CA SER A 874 22.98 69.60 -53.47
C SER A 874 23.41 68.15 -53.56
N GLY A 875 22.96 67.55 -54.64
CA GLY A 875 23.83 67.00 -55.71
C GLY A 875 24.25 65.57 -55.63
N GLY A 876 23.82 64.85 -56.63
CA GLY A 876 24.63 63.69 -57.14
C GLY A 876 24.01 62.30 -57.23
N SER A 877 23.36 62.11 -58.35
CA SER A 877 23.34 60.93 -59.26
C SER A 877 23.78 59.57 -58.73
N GLY A 878 23.00 58.59 -59.08
CA GLY A 878 23.48 57.40 -59.68
C GLY A 878 23.16 56.06 -59.02
N GLY A 879 22.37 55.25 -59.75
CA GLY A 879 22.61 53.82 -59.79
C GLY A 879 21.55 52.88 -59.30
N VAL A 880 20.66 52.53 -60.19
CA VAL A 880 19.84 51.34 -60.23
C VAL A 880 20.70 50.09 -60.09
N VAL A 881 20.20 49.03 -59.48
CA VAL A 881 19.96 47.70 -60.03
C VAL A 881 19.33 46.81 -58.95
N GLY A 882 18.21 46.23 -59.31
CA GLY A 882 17.59 45.16 -58.62
C GLY A 882 18.24 43.79 -58.88
N PHE A 883 17.92 42.88 -58.05
CA PHE A 883 17.80 41.48 -58.48
C PHE A 883 16.92 40.65 -57.47
N THR A 884 15.84 40.16 -58.01
CA THR A 884 15.08 39.00 -57.58
C THR A 884 15.93 37.75 -57.56
N LEU A 885 15.83 36.89 -56.61
CA LEU A 885 15.93 35.45 -56.85
C LEU A 885 15.10 34.63 -55.84
N LEU A 886 14.17 33.93 -56.46
CA LEU A 886 13.43 32.74 -55.99
C LEU A 886 14.39 31.58 -55.79
N GLY A 887 14.22 30.79 -54.78
CA GLY A 887 14.96 29.58 -54.57
C GLY A 887 14.18 28.50 -53.82
N LEU A 888 13.33 27.83 -54.55
CA LEU A 888 12.68 26.58 -54.19
C LEU A 888 13.74 25.47 -54.13
N LEU A 889 13.80 24.68 -53.07
CA LEU A 889 14.36 23.33 -53.20
C LEU A 889 13.67 22.35 -52.24
N LEU A 890 13.00 21.47 -52.90
CA LEU A 890 12.47 20.20 -52.44
C LEU A 890 13.56 19.15 -52.29
N LEU A 891 13.25 18.11 -51.51
CA LEU A 891 13.70 16.71 -51.59
C LEU A 891 14.51 16.27 -50.39
N ARG A 892 14.29 15.19 -49.78
CA ARG A 892 13.73 13.85 -49.96
C ARG A 892 14.19 12.94 -48.86
N ARG A 893 13.25 12.26 -48.26
CA ARG A 893 13.14 10.83 -47.93
C ARG A 893 14.36 9.94 -47.72
N ARG A 894 14.27 9.30 -46.46
CA ARG A 894 14.34 7.87 -46.20
C ARG A 894 15.72 7.26 -45.85
N PRO A 895 15.69 6.14 -45.12
CA PRO A 895 14.61 5.27 -44.62
C PRO A 895 14.39 5.37 -43.09
#